data_95d4b4906414d95af1c29e1d4a9f2f1d
#
_entry.id   95d4b4906414d95af1c29e1d4a9f2f1d
#
_cell.length_a   1.000
_cell.length_b   1.000
_cell.length_c   1.000
_cell.angle_alpha   90.00
_cell.angle_beta   90.00
_cell.angle_gamma   90.00
#
_symmetry.space_group_name_H-M   'P 1'
#
loop_
_entity.id
_entity.type
_entity.pdbx_description
1 polymer ?
#
loop_
_entity_poly.entity_id
_entity_poly.type
_entity_poly.pdbx_seq_one_letter_code
_entity_poly.pdbx_strand_id
1 'polypeptide(L)'
;MGMASGVFELNYGGKTLNLKEIKDYRLIEYGDLALMGEAGRPFLPVDNVLIAISSDQEPLGIEILKIEAETLRSVMPPPAPPPAPLVKKPDPFPEPDPLVYGGTGPYPSRLVEIAGTGHLFGQKVALLRVNVGRYLPAERSVVLLKALRFRLKSRKARDDGSRCRNADFVRKVVLNPEDVRVFAKNGDLEYVVITSESLSDEFEPLVRWKRQKGIRAEIRTVEWISSNYSGRDLQEKIRNYLKSAADSGLVWVLLGGDVSVVPHRIAFAMNSGANIFSDEDSIPCDLYYSDLDGTWDYNNNGVFGEVGDSVDLLPDVIVGRAPVETGSEASLFVDKVLHYEVESPEGYLNRALFAGEYLDWETDGGLAKDFVVGELPDGVQVCKLYERFNNLDAASFIDSINSGFNLVNHNGHGSIQVLCTGPDAIYPEDFQDLSNYPRLVGLFYSIGCWTAAFDYEDCMAEFFVLAQEGGGFYVGNSRYGWYTQYFPGYGSSDIFDRRFFGFLKSSTHRAGVALALVKAFMAPASRAENDFRWNEYTLTYFGDPEMPLYFADPESLRLEVAGNLNSGLVDIPVVLEAGEAPVPAGLAGLSDGQELLTSGYSDEAGFVLLHADLTGLDSVLLVGSKPGLRPVSRWVSVMEGPYVAVDTFYVSDENGDGYLAPGEAGTLHLSVVNEGNSDLYSLVAYLAPTDSLISVSDTDFAVGDLPQGATAGAEFPVVASQDLRDGVPTRLVLRLVSSLVR
;
A
#
# COMPACT_ATOMS: atom_id res chain seq x y z
N MET A 1 -22.24 2.18 -20.96
CA MET A 1 -23.29 1.29 -20.40
C MET A 1 -23.39 1.65 -18.94
N GLY A 2 -24.59 1.97 -18.42
CA GLY A 2 -24.76 2.47 -17.06
C GLY A 2 -24.33 1.43 -16.03
N MET A 3 -23.70 1.89 -14.93
CA MET A 3 -23.47 1.06 -13.76
C MET A 3 -24.79 0.39 -13.37
N ALA A 4 -24.72 -0.92 -13.10
CA ALA A 4 -25.84 -1.70 -12.59
C ALA A 4 -26.38 -1.02 -11.32
N SER A 5 -27.69 -1.05 -11.12
CA SER A 5 -28.40 -0.44 -10.01
C SER A 5 -27.60 -0.57 -8.72
N GLY A 6 -27.11 0.55 -8.13
CA GLY A 6 -26.25 0.60 -6.94
C GLY A 6 -26.88 -0.04 -5.71
N VAL A 7 -27.05 -1.36 -5.76
CA VAL A 7 -27.53 -2.22 -4.65
C VAL A 7 -26.32 -2.96 -4.10
N PHE A 8 -26.10 -2.79 -2.81
CA PHE A 8 -24.95 -3.32 -2.10
C PHE A 8 -25.42 -4.22 -0.94
N GLU A 9 -24.57 -5.15 -0.55
CA GLU A 9 -24.83 -6.05 0.56
C GLU A 9 -23.62 -6.12 1.48
N LEU A 10 -23.87 -5.97 2.78
CA LEU A 10 -22.89 -6.14 3.85
C LEU A 10 -23.30 -7.34 4.69
N ASN A 11 -22.34 -8.18 5.05
CA ASN A 11 -22.57 -9.39 5.83
C ASN A 11 -21.68 -9.41 7.07
N TYR A 12 -22.31 -9.40 8.24
CA TYR A 12 -21.66 -9.47 9.53
C TYR A 12 -21.96 -10.80 10.27
N GLY A 13 -22.78 -11.67 9.68
CA GLY A 13 -23.27 -12.89 10.34
C GLY A 13 -22.20 -13.90 10.73
N GLY A 14 -21.02 -13.85 10.07
CA GLY A 14 -19.86 -14.68 10.40
C GLY A 14 -18.92 -14.12 11.47
N LYS A 15 -19.13 -12.87 11.92
CA LYS A 15 -18.27 -12.24 12.92
C LYS A 15 -18.52 -12.81 14.31
N THR A 16 -17.45 -13.04 15.07
CA THR A 16 -17.53 -13.50 16.46
C THR A 16 -18.09 -12.40 17.35
N LEU A 17 -19.05 -12.75 18.20
CA LEU A 17 -19.63 -11.86 19.18
C LEU A 17 -19.10 -12.22 20.57
N ASN A 18 -18.49 -11.25 21.25
CA ASN A 18 -18.12 -11.33 22.65
C ASN A 18 -18.87 -10.27 23.46
N LEU A 19 -19.35 -10.64 24.63
CA LEU A 19 -19.92 -9.72 25.60
C LEU A 19 -19.03 -9.68 26.83
N LYS A 20 -18.35 -8.57 27.05
CA LYS A 20 -17.43 -8.37 28.18
C LYS A 20 -18.08 -7.50 29.24
N GLU A 21 -18.08 -7.95 30.45
CA GLU A 21 -18.61 -7.17 31.59
C GLU A 21 -17.61 -6.06 31.97
N ILE A 22 -18.11 -4.83 32.06
CA ILE A 22 -17.36 -3.66 32.51
C ILE A 22 -18.28 -2.88 33.46
N LYS A 23 -17.98 -2.95 34.75
CA LYS A 23 -18.86 -2.38 35.79
C LYS A 23 -20.31 -2.89 35.62
N ASP A 24 -21.26 -1.98 35.48
CA ASP A 24 -22.69 -2.29 35.31
C ASP A 24 -23.12 -2.47 33.85
N TYR A 25 -22.14 -2.48 32.91
CA TYR A 25 -22.38 -2.47 31.47
C TYR A 25 -21.82 -3.73 30.80
N ARG A 26 -22.21 -3.93 29.54
CA ARG A 26 -21.67 -4.98 28.69
C ARG A 26 -21.10 -4.39 27.41
N LEU A 27 -19.79 -4.45 27.27
CA LEU A 27 -19.10 -4.12 26.03
C LEU A 27 -19.42 -5.17 24.96
N ILE A 28 -19.72 -4.70 23.75
CA ILE A 28 -20.09 -5.56 22.62
C ILE A 28 -18.92 -5.57 21.64
N GLU A 29 -18.09 -6.58 21.74
CA GLU A 29 -17.03 -6.82 20.76
C GLU A 29 -17.61 -7.66 19.62
N TYR A 30 -17.56 -7.15 18.38
CA TYR A 30 -18.16 -7.82 17.25
C TYR A 30 -17.14 -7.94 16.08
N GLY A 31 -16.37 -9.03 16.13
CA GLY A 31 -15.27 -9.29 15.20
C GLY A 31 -14.19 -8.23 15.31
N ASP A 32 -13.83 -7.69 14.16
CA ASP A 32 -12.80 -6.66 13.99
C ASP A 32 -13.37 -5.22 13.94
N LEU A 33 -14.67 -5.04 14.19
CA LEU A 33 -15.31 -3.73 14.09
C LEU A 33 -14.79 -2.78 15.17
N ALA A 34 -14.64 -1.52 14.77
CA ALA A 34 -14.36 -0.44 15.69
C ALA A 34 -15.56 -0.20 16.61
N LEU A 35 -15.30 0.22 17.85
CA LEU A 35 -16.33 0.78 18.72
C LEU A 35 -16.23 2.30 18.64
N MET A 36 -17.37 2.95 18.48
CA MET A 36 -17.44 4.42 18.38
C MET A 36 -18.65 4.93 19.15
N GLY A 37 -18.53 6.17 19.64
CA GLY A 37 -19.58 6.87 20.31
C GLY A 37 -19.10 8.22 20.86
N GLU A 38 -19.95 9.22 20.81
CA GLU A 38 -19.69 10.50 21.49
C GLU A 38 -19.61 10.27 23.01
N ALA A 39 -18.77 11.05 23.69
CA ALA A 39 -18.57 10.94 25.15
C ALA A 39 -19.91 10.89 25.93
N GLY A 40 -20.05 9.89 26.81
CA GLY A 40 -21.27 9.63 27.57
C GLY A 40 -22.37 8.88 26.82
N ARG A 41 -22.28 8.72 25.50
CA ARG A 41 -23.25 7.98 24.68
C ARG A 41 -22.83 6.50 24.51
N PRO A 42 -23.76 5.61 24.12
CA PRO A 42 -23.47 4.19 23.97
C PRO A 42 -22.29 3.92 23.05
N PHE A 43 -21.29 3.17 23.51
CA PHE A 43 -20.11 2.75 22.77
C PHE A 43 -20.44 1.47 21.99
N LEU A 44 -20.57 1.57 20.68
CA LEU A 44 -21.21 0.55 19.84
C LEU A 44 -20.38 0.22 18.58
N PRO A 45 -20.53 -1.01 18.04
CA PRO A 45 -19.87 -1.41 16.81
C PRO A 45 -20.28 -0.57 15.60
N VAL A 46 -19.27 -0.07 14.86
CA VAL A 46 -19.40 0.74 13.66
C VAL A 46 -18.49 0.18 12.58
N ASP A 47 -18.92 0.25 11.32
CA ASP A 47 -18.12 -0.09 10.13
C ASP A 47 -18.01 1.10 9.19
N ASN A 48 -16.85 1.24 8.57
CA ASN A 48 -16.58 2.19 7.50
C ASN A 48 -16.64 1.47 6.16
N VAL A 49 -17.34 2.06 5.19
CA VAL A 49 -17.54 1.45 3.87
C VAL A 49 -17.29 2.48 2.79
N LEU A 50 -16.39 2.15 1.87
CA LEU A 50 -16.14 2.94 0.67
C LEU A 50 -16.79 2.26 -0.53
N ILE A 51 -17.49 3.04 -1.36
CA ILE A 51 -18.13 2.56 -2.59
C ILE A 51 -17.58 3.35 -3.78
N ALA A 52 -16.97 2.66 -4.74
CA ALA A 52 -16.57 3.26 -6.00
C ALA A 52 -17.81 3.71 -6.80
N ILE A 53 -17.82 4.96 -7.21
CA ILE A 53 -18.89 5.54 -8.00
C ILE A 53 -18.34 6.20 -9.27
N SER A 54 -19.21 6.42 -10.27
CA SER A 54 -18.83 7.13 -11.48
C SER A 54 -18.53 8.60 -11.20
N SER A 55 -17.59 9.18 -11.92
CA SER A 55 -17.21 10.60 -11.86
C SER A 55 -18.39 11.57 -12.11
N ASP A 56 -19.43 11.11 -12.81
CA ASP A 56 -20.65 11.89 -13.10
C ASP A 56 -21.80 11.60 -12.10
N GLN A 57 -21.55 10.90 -11.00
CA GLN A 57 -22.55 10.60 -9.97
C GLN A 57 -22.31 11.35 -8.67
N GLU A 58 -23.41 11.74 -8.02
CA GLU A 58 -23.40 12.34 -6.67
C GLU A 58 -24.41 11.60 -5.79
N PRO A 59 -23.96 11.03 -4.65
CA PRO A 59 -24.85 10.37 -3.69
C PRO A 59 -25.86 11.33 -3.07
N LEU A 60 -27.11 10.91 -2.96
CA LEU A 60 -28.20 11.70 -2.36
C LEU A 60 -28.74 11.07 -1.08
N GLY A 61 -28.60 9.76 -0.91
CA GLY A 61 -29.13 9.06 0.25
C GLY A 61 -29.09 7.55 0.13
N ILE A 62 -29.47 6.89 1.20
CA ILE A 62 -29.51 5.44 1.31
C ILE A 62 -30.95 4.97 1.37
N GLU A 63 -31.29 3.96 0.58
CA GLU A 63 -32.54 3.21 0.69
C GLU A 63 -32.26 1.81 1.21
N ILE A 64 -32.74 1.52 2.42
CA ILE A 64 -32.63 0.19 3.02
C ILE A 64 -33.62 -0.76 2.35
N LEU A 65 -33.13 -1.85 1.78
CA LEU A 65 -33.92 -2.86 1.08
C LEU A 65 -34.20 -4.07 1.97
N LYS A 66 -33.22 -4.51 2.78
CA LYS A 66 -33.37 -5.65 3.70
C LYS A 66 -32.43 -5.49 4.88
N ILE A 67 -32.89 -5.87 6.05
CA ILE A 67 -32.12 -5.96 7.29
C ILE A 67 -32.29 -7.36 7.85
N GLU A 68 -31.19 -8.00 8.21
CA GLU A 68 -31.16 -9.15 9.10
C GLU A 68 -30.38 -8.74 10.37
N ALA A 69 -30.97 -8.94 11.53
CA ALA A 69 -30.42 -8.48 12.77
C ALA A 69 -30.76 -9.45 13.92
N GLU A 70 -29.91 -9.39 14.94
CA GLU A 70 -30.11 -10.10 16.21
C GLU A 70 -30.33 -9.08 17.33
N THR A 71 -31.26 -9.38 18.25
CA THR A 71 -31.48 -8.53 19.41
C THR A 71 -30.87 -9.15 20.67
N LEU A 72 -29.89 -8.47 21.22
CA LEU A 72 -29.27 -8.81 22.50
C LEU A 72 -30.10 -8.19 23.63
N ARG A 73 -30.87 -9.00 24.33
CA ARG A 73 -31.76 -8.54 25.41
C ARG A 73 -31.00 -8.37 26.72
N SER A 74 -31.42 -7.42 27.53
CA SER A 74 -30.82 -7.10 28.84
C SER A 74 -29.31 -6.74 28.69
N VAL A 75 -28.96 -6.07 27.62
CA VAL A 75 -27.63 -5.55 27.34
C VAL A 75 -27.66 -4.04 27.32
N MET A 76 -26.92 -3.44 28.25
CA MET A 76 -26.71 -2.00 28.32
C MET A 76 -25.24 -1.75 27.91
N PRO A 77 -24.98 -1.15 26.76
CA PRO A 77 -23.62 -0.83 26.36
C PRO A 77 -23.01 0.23 27.28
N PRO A 78 -21.67 0.23 27.48
CA PRO A 78 -21.05 1.27 28.29
C PRO A 78 -21.14 2.63 27.59
N PRO A 79 -21.14 3.73 28.35
CA PRO A 79 -20.94 5.06 27.79
C PRO A 79 -19.52 5.17 27.25
N ALA A 80 -19.37 5.76 26.06
CA ALA A 80 -18.07 6.04 25.49
C ALA A 80 -17.32 7.07 26.36
N PRO A 81 -16.05 6.86 26.70
CA PRO A 81 -15.26 7.90 27.32
C PRO A 81 -14.90 8.99 26.30
N PRO A 82 -14.58 10.20 26.75
CA PRO A 82 -13.93 11.15 25.85
C PRO A 82 -12.59 10.59 25.38
N PRO A 83 -12.19 10.83 24.12
CA PRO A 83 -10.86 10.46 23.69
C PRO A 83 -9.82 11.15 24.57
N ALA A 84 -8.77 10.41 24.95
CA ALA A 84 -7.73 10.91 25.81
C ALA A 84 -6.35 10.86 25.10
N PRO A 85 -5.59 11.95 25.10
CA PRO A 85 -4.21 11.88 24.67
C PRO A 85 -3.40 11.04 25.65
N LEU A 86 -2.39 10.31 25.16
CA LEU A 86 -1.54 9.41 25.96
C LEU A 86 -0.66 10.12 27.01
N VAL A 87 -1.04 11.30 27.46
CA VAL A 87 -0.35 12.10 28.50
C VAL A 87 -1.30 12.54 29.61
N LYS A 88 -2.61 12.29 29.44
CA LYS A 88 -3.61 12.78 30.39
C LYS A 88 -3.81 11.79 31.53
N LYS A 89 -3.99 12.31 32.75
CA LYS A 89 -4.44 11.46 33.88
C LYS A 89 -5.81 10.88 33.59
N PRO A 90 -6.07 9.62 34.01
CA PRO A 90 -7.35 9.00 33.77
C PRO A 90 -8.50 9.80 34.41
N ASP A 91 -9.53 10.02 33.63
CA ASP A 91 -10.80 10.58 34.11
C ASP A 91 -11.60 9.46 34.83
N PRO A 92 -12.57 9.83 35.69
CA PRO A 92 -13.52 8.86 36.19
C PRO A 92 -14.24 8.12 35.07
N PHE A 93 -14.72 6.89 35.35
CA PHE A 93 -15.53 6.15 34.37
C PHE A 93 -16.66 7.04 33.84
N PRO A 94 -16.90 7.12 32.51
CA PRO A 94 -17.83 8.07 31.94
C PRO A 94 -19.27 7.83 32.45
N GLU A 95 -19.98 8.94 32.72
CA GLU A 95 -21.39 8.86 33.09
C GLU A 95 -22.26 8.76 31.82
N PRO A 96 -23.36 7.96 31.86
CA PRO A 96 -24.24 7.84 30.72
C PRO A 96 -25.03 9.12 30.46
N ASP A 97 -25.11 9.55 29.20
CA ASP A 97 -25.96 10.67 28.78
C ASP A 97 -27.45 10.33 29.10
N PRO A 98 -28.09 11.04 30.03
CA PRO A 98 -29.47 10.73 30.45
C PRO A 98 -30.48 10.92 29.30
N LEU A 99 -30.20 11.76 28.32
CA LEU A 99 -31.09 11.95 27.17
C LEU A 99 -31.09 10.73 26.25
N VAL A 100 -29.98 10.01 26.17
CA VAL A 100 -29.84 8.82 25.33
C VAL A 100 -30.25 7.57 26.13
N TYR A 101 -29.69 7.34 27.34
CA TYR A 101 -29.97 6.15 28.13
C TYR A 101 -31.36 6.12 28.77
N GLY A 102 -31.94 7.30 29.02
CA GLY A 102 -33.34 7.47 29.46
C GLY A 102 -34.32 7.72 28.31
N GLY A 103 -33.85 7.76 27.08
CA GLY A 103 -34.69 8.01 25.91
C GLY A 103 -35.59 6.84 25.49
N THR A 104 -36.42 7.03 24.49
CA THR A 104 -37.30 5.98 23.93
C THR A 104 -36.92 5.58 22.49
N GLY A 105 -36.17 6.40 21.78
CA GLY A 105 -35.73 6.14 20.41
C GLY A 105 -34.44 5.33 20.33
N PRO A 106 -34.17 4.64 19.21
CA PRO A 106 -32.93 3.91 19.00
C PRO A 106 -31.72 4.87 18.87
N TYR A 107 -30.58 4.48 19.43
CA TYR A 107 -29.32 5.20 19.27
C TYR A 107 -28.26 4.25 18.66
N PRO A 108 -27.52 4.66 17.63
CA PRO A 108 -27.75 5.86 16.79
C PRO A 108 -29.09 5.80 16.03
N SER A 109 -29.63 6.98 15.71
CA SER A 109 -30.94 7.05 15.04
C SER A 109 -30.88 6.55 13.59
N ARG A 110 -29.77 6.79 12.89
CA ARG A 110 -29.54 6.33 11.52
C ARG A 110 -28.76 5.04 11.50
N LEU A 111 -29.10 4.14 10.57
CA LEU A 111 -28.41 2.88 10.37
C LEU A 111 -27.17 3.05 9.48
N VAL A 112 -27.30 3.84 8.43
CA VAL A 112 -26.21 4.17 7.50
C VAL A 112 -26.19 5.68 7.28
N GLU A 113 -25.01 6.25 7.31
CA GLU A 113 -24.79 7.68 7.10
C GLU A 113 -23.80 7.86 5.94
N ILE A 114 -24.09 8.83 5.06
CA ILE A 114 -23.13 9.27 4.04
C ILE A 114 -22.25 10.33 4.68
N ALA A 115 -20.98 9.99 4.90
CA ALA A 115 -19.98 10.91 5.45
C ALA A 115 -19.43 11.89 4.39
N GLY A 116 -19.65 11.60 3.11
CA GLY A 116 -19.25 12.45 2.00
C GLY A 116 -18.85 11.69 0.76
N THR A 117 -18.15 12.39 -0.12
CA THR A 117 -17.46 11.85 -1.30
C THR A 117 -16.05 12.38 -1.36
N GLY A 118 -15.19 11.71 -2.10
CA GLY A 118 -13.81 12.14 -2.37
C GLY A 118 -13.20 11.30 -3.49
N HIS A 119 -11.89 11.46 -3.72
CA HIS A 119 -11.17 10.73 -4.76
C HIS A 119 -10.01 9.94 -4.15
N LEU A 120 -10.04 8.64 -4.30
CA LEU A 120 -8.96 7.73 -3.86
C LEU A 120 -8.15 7.30 -5.09
N PHE A 121 -6.91 7.72 -5.18
CA PHE A 121 -6.07 7.52 -6.39
C PHE A 121 -6.81 7.92 -7.68
N GLY A 122 -7.56 9.02 -7.61
CA GLY A 122 -8.39 9.53 -8.70
C GLY A 122 -9.71 8.78 -8.94
N GLN A 123 -10.02 7.69 -8.23
CA GLN A 123 -11.32 7.04 -8.25
C GLN A 123 -12.29 7.77 -7.33
N LYS A 124 -13.39 8.27 -7.88
CA LYS A 124 -14.44 8.84 -7.04
C LYS A 124 -15.08 7.77 -6.16
N VAL A 125 -15.22 8.06 -4.88
CA VAL A 125 -15.81 7.16 -3.89
C VAL A 125 -16.87 7.86 -3.04
N ALA A 126 -17.88 7.11 -2.63
CA ALA A 126 -18.81 7.50 -1.57
C ALA A 126 -18.33 6.91 -0.24
N LEU A 127 -18.27 7.75 0.78
CA LEU A 127 -17.83 7.40 2.13
C LEU A 127 -19.05 7.17 3.01
N LEU A 128 -19.19 5.97 3.56
CA LEU A 128 -20.32 5.57 4.40
C LEU A 128 -19.85 5.14 5.78
N ARG A 129 -20.65 5.48 6.80
CA ARG A 129 -20.56 4.92 8.14
C ARG A 129 -21.79 4.07 8.42
N VAL A 130 -21.60 2.81 8.82
CA VAL A 130 -22.65 1.85 9.13
C VAL A 130 -22.67 1.61 10.63
N ASN A 131 -23.76 1.97 11.30
CA ASN A 131 -23.99 1.73 12.72
C ASN A 131 -24.46 0.28 12.89
N VAL A 132 -23.51 -0.65 13.05
CA VAL A 132 -23.75 -2.10 13.12
C VAL A 132 -24.46 -2.46 14.42
N GLY A 133 -24.15 -1.77 15.52
CA GLY A 133 -24.84 -1.85 16.80
C GLY A 133 -25.81 -0.68 17.02
N ARG A 134 -27.02 -0.94 17.48
CA ARG A 134 -28.00 0.10 17.86
C ARG A 134 -28.63 -0.21 19.20
N TYR A 135 -28.53 0.70 20.16
CA TYR A 135 -29.10 0.58 21.48
C TYR A 135 -30.57 1.03 21.50
N LEU A 136 -31.43 0.24 22.11
CA LEU A 136 -32.85 0.51 22.38
C LEU A 136 -33.05 0.77 23.88
N PRO A 137 -33.00 2.02 24.35
CA PRO A 137 -32.97 2.34 25.77
C PRO A 137 -34.20 1.83 26.53
N ALA A 138 -35.40 2.02 25.95
CA ALA A 138 -36.67 1.58 26.59
C ALA A 138 -36.74 0.06 26.82
N GLU A 139 -36.03 -0.73 26.01
CA GLU A 139 -36.00 -2.20 26.09
C GLU A 139 -34.73 -2.72 26.78
N ARG A 140 -33.76 -1.83 27.06
CA ARG A 140 -32.42 -2.20 27.51
C ARG A 140 -31.85 -3.32 26.67
N SER A 141 -31.88 -3.13 25.33
CA SER A 141 -31.44 -4.13 24.37
C SER A 141 -30.60 -3.48 23.28
N VAL A 142 -29.76 -4.28 22.63
CA VAL A 142 -28.96 -3.85 21.48
C VAL A 142 -29.33 -4.69 20.26
N VAL A 143 -29.63 -4.04 19.17
CA VAL A 143 -29.82 -4.67 17.86
C VAL A 143 -28.48 -4.66 17.13
N LEU A 144 -27.97 -5.86 16.79
CA LEU A 144 -26.78 -6.06 15.99
C LEU A 144 -27.17 -6.50 14.56
N LEU A 145 -26.62 -5.83 13.57
CA LEU A 145 -26.77 -6.24 12.17
C LEU A 145 -26.04 -7.57 11.94
N LYS A 146 -26.72 -8.47 11.22
CA LYS A 146 -26.15 -9.70 10.64
C LYS A 146 -25.96 -9.55 9.13
N ALA A 147 -26.90 -8.91 8.47
CA ALA A 147 -26.77 -8.51 7.07
C ALA A 147 -27.56 -7.25 6.77
N LEU A 148 -27.07 -6.47 5.84
CA LEU A 148 -27.70 -5.25 5.37
C LEU A 148 -27.64 -5.20 3.85
N ARG A 149 -28.82 -5.12 3.20
CA ARG A 149 -28.90 -4.84 1.76
C ARG A 149 -29.52 -3.47 1.55
N PHE A 150 -28.82 -2.63 0.79
CA PHE A 150 -29.24 -1.25 0.58
C PHE A 150 -28.94 -0.80 -0.84
N ARG A 151 -29.58 0.31 -1.24
CA ARG A 151 -29.31 1.00 -2.49
C ARG A 151 -28.75 2.38 -2.20
N LEU A 152 -27.63 2.72 -2.83
CA LEU A 152 -27.12 4.08 -2.88
C LEU A 152 -27.90 4.85 -3.95
N LYS A 153 -28.73 5.82 -3.52
CA LYS A 153 -29.43 6.72 -4.43
C LYS A 153 -28.47 7.82 -4.86
N SER A 154 -28.31 7.99 -6.15
CA SER A 154 -27.45 9.02 -6.74
C SER A 154 -28.19 9.83 -7.78
N ARG A 155 -27.78 11.05 -7.99
CA ARG A 155 -28.16 11.85 -9.15
C ARG A 155 -27.01 11.97 -10.13
N LYS A 156 -27.34 12.20 -11.40
CA LYS A 156 -26.34 12.57 -12.39
C LYS A 156 -25.84 13.98 -12.09
N ALA A 157 -24.53 14.12 -11.96
CA ALA A 157 -23.83 15.38 -11.78
C ALA A 157 -22.99 15.69 -13.05
N ARG A 158 -22.28 16.80 -13.03
CA ARG A 158 -21.25 17.05 -14.04
C ARG A 158 -20.12 16.05 -13.85
N ASP A 159 -19.62 15.45 -14.94
CA ASP A 159 -18.39 14.65 -14.92
C ASP A 159 -17.25 15.57 -14.42
N ASP A 160 -16.66 15.24 -13.28
CA ASP A 160 -15.57 15.98 -12.69
C ASP A 160 -14.21 15.68 -13.36
N GLY A 161 -14.20 14.72 -14.30
CA GLY A 161 -13.03 14.32 -15.05
C GLY A 161 -12.09 13.38 -14.30
N SER A 162 -12.43 13.00 -13.07
CA SER A 162 -11.61 12.08 -12.28
C SER A 162 -11.47 10.71 -12.96
N ARG A 163 -10.28 10.12 -12.83
CA ARG A 163 -9.95 8.81 -13.43
C ARG A 163 -9.08 8.03 -12.47
N CYS A 164 -9.42 6.78 -12.24
CA CYS A 164 -8.64 5.88 -11.38
C CYS A 164 -7.24 5.69 -11.95
N ARG A 165 -6.22 6.08 -11.17
CA ARG A 165 -4.80 5.96 -11.53
C ARG A 165 -4.20 4.65 -11.05
N ASN A 166 -4.68 4.11 -9.93
CA ASN A 166 -4.21 2.85 -9.37
C ASN A 166 -5.38 1.98 -8.87
N ALA A 167 -5.96 1.21 -9.80
CA ALA A 167 -7.11 0.38 -9.49
C ALA A 167 -6.81 -0.72 -8.46
N ASP A 168 -5.58 -1.23 -8.42
CA ASP A 168 -5.24 -2.33 -7.52
C ASP A 168 -5.26 -1.90 -6.06
N PHE A 169 -4.89 -0.67 -5.74
CA PHE A 169 -5.02 -0.13 -4.39
C PHE A 169 -6.48 0.18 -4.06
N VAL A 170 -7.22 0.79 -4.98
CA VAL A 170 -8.64 1.11 -4.78
C VAL A 170 -9.47 -0.14 -4.53
N ARG A 171 -9.27 -1.20 -5.32
CA ARG A 171 -9.99 -2.49 -5.18
C ARG A 171 -9.82 -3.15 -3.82
N LYS A 172 -8.74 -2.85 -3.10
CA LYS A 172 -8.47 -3.42 -1.77
C LYS A 172 -9.34 -2.84 -0.66
N VAL A 173 -9.96 -1.68 -0.88
CA VAL A 173 -10.65 -0.94 0.18
C VAL A 173 -12.11 -0.62 -0.16
N VAL A 174 -12.53 -0.71 -1.41
CA VAL A 174 -13.92 -0.47 -1.79
C VAL A 174 -14.79 -1.74 -1.72
N LEU A 175 -16.08 -1.56 -1.46
CA LEU A 175 -17.06 -2.65 -1.37
C LEU A 175 -17.34 -3.32 -2.74
N ASN A 176 -17.16 -2.59 -3.85
CA ASN A 176 -17.46 -2.99 -5.22
C ASN A 176 -16.22 -2.93 -6.12
N PRO A 177 -15.21 -3.79 -5.89
CA PRO A 177 -13.94 -3.76 -6.63
C PRO A 177 -14.11 -4.00 -8.15
N GLU A 178 -15.17 -4.69 -8.57
CA GLU A 178 -15.52 -4.97 -9.97
C GLU A 178 -15.92 -3.71 -10.75
N ASP A 179 -16.33 -2.66 -10.07
CA ASP A 179 -16.72 -1.38 -10.69
C ASP A 179 -15.51 -0.45 -10.92
N VAL A 180 -14.36 -0.78 -10.33
CA VAL A 180 -13.13 0.01 -10.45
C VAL A 180 -12.45 -0.30 -11.78
N ARG A 181 -12.37 0.70 -12.67
CA ARG A 181 -11.74 0.57 -13.98
C ARG A 181 -10.41 1.30 -14.04
N VAL A 182 -9.39 0.61 -14.51
CA VAL A 182 -8.10 1.24 -14.81
C VAL A 182 -8.26 2.12 -16.05
N PHE A 183 -7.84 3.35 -15.94
CA PHE A 183 -7.53 4.19 -17.08
C PHE A 183 -6.01 4.19 -17.22
N ALA A 184 -5.50 3.19 -17.93
CA ALA A 184 -4.08 3.11 -18.21
C ALA A 184 -3.65 4.36 -18.99
N LYS A 185 -2.91 5.25 -18.34
CA LYS A 185 -1.96 6.08 -18.99
C LYS A 185 -0.61 5.40 -18.75
N ASN A 186 0.12 5.05 -19.79
CA ASN A 186 1.54 4.80 -19.67
C ASN A 186 2.16 6.17 -19.32
N GLY A 187 2.25 6.43 -18.02
CA GLY A 187 2.83 7.66 -17.51
C GLY A 187 4.35 7.62 -17.69
N ASP A 188 4.95 8.79 -17.83
CA ASP A 188 6.40 8.89 -17.98
C ASP A 188 7.13 8.84 -16.64
N LEU A 189 6.40 8.87 -15.51
CA LEU A 189 6.92 8.92 -14.14
C LEU A 189 6.04 8.14 -13.17
N GLU A 190 6.63 7.28 -12.34
CA GLU A 190 5.93 6.49 -11.33
C GLU A 190 6.45 6.76 -9.91
N TYR A 191 7.71 7.15 -9.78
CA TYR A 191 8.40 7.37 -8.51
C TYR A 191 9.20 8.68 -8.55
N VAL A 192 9.08 9.51 -7.53
CA VAL A 192 9.87 10.74 -7.41
C VAL A 192 10.49 10.85 -6.02
N VAL A 193 11.78 11.23 -5.98
CA VAL A 193 12.41 11.78 -4.79
C VAL A 193 12.37 13.30 -4.89
N ILE A 194 11.77 13.96 -3.90
CA ILE A 194 11.80 15.43 -3.78
C ILE A 194 12.85 15.77 -2.73
N THR A 195 13.91 16.46 -3.14
CA THR A 195 15.03 16.81 -2.25
C THR A 195 15.67 18.14 -2.68
N SER A 196 16.72 18.59 -2.00
CA SER A 196 17.52 19.75 -2.41
C SER A 196 18.58 19.38 -3.46
N GLU A 197 19.11 20.39 -4.18
CA GLU A 197 20.25 20.18 -5.07
C GLU A 197 21.48 19.63 -4.34
N SER A 198 21.65 19.97 -3.05
CA SER A 198 22.79 19.52 -2.25
C SER A 198 22.73 18.05 -1.81
N LEU A 199 21.56 17.43 -1.81
CA LEU A 199 21.35 16.03 -1.40
C LEU A 199 21.02 15.11 -2.59
N SER A 200 20.81 15.66 -3.78
CA SER A 200 20.30 14.90 -4.94
C SER A 200 21.19 13.72 -5.32
N ASP A 201 22.52 13.92 -5.30
CA ASP A 201 23.48 12.88 -5.70
C ASP A 201 23.44 11.66 -4.79
N GLU A 202 23.10 11.85 -3.51
CA GLU A 202 23.02 10.77 -2.51
C GLU A 202 21.78 9.88 -2.69
N PHE A 203 20.73 10.40 -3.32
CA PHE A 203 19.55 9.63 -3.65
C PHE A 203 19.63 8.91 -5.02
N GLU A 204 20.63 9.22 -5.85
CA GLU A 204 20.77 8.60 -7.17
C GLU A 204 20.91 7.06 -7.12
N PRO A 205 21.62 6.44 -6.14
CA PRO A 205 21.63 4.97 -6.04
C PRO A 205 20.24 4.35 -5.84
N LEU A 206 19.37 5.00 -5.04
CA LEU A 206 18.00 4.55 -4.84
C LEU A 206 17.17 4.68 -6.12
N VAL A 207 17.21 5.84 -6.77
CA VAL A 207 16.48 6.11 -8.02
C VAL A 207 16.93 5.16 -9.13
N ARG A 208 18.23 4.92 -9.25
CA ARG A 208 18.81 3.93 -10.17
C ARG A 208 18.27 2.52 -9.88
N TRP A 209 18.22 2.09 -8.60
CA TRP A 209 17.65 0.81 -8.24
C TRP A 209 16.16 0.71 -8.65
N LYS A 210 15.36 1.77 -8.44
CA LYS A 210 13.97 1.81 -8.91
C LYS A 210 13.87 1.65 -10.43
N ARG A 211 14.72 2.36 -11.19
CA ARG A 211 14.81 2.21 -12.67
C ARG A 211 15.20 0.79 -13.08
N GLN A 212 16.19 0.21 -12.44
CA GLN A 212 16.63 -1.16 -12.70
C GLN A 212 15.50 -2.18 -12.46
N LYS A 213 14.69 -1.99 -11.42
CA LYS A 213 13.49 -2.82 -11.17
C LYS A 213 12.38 -2.65 -12.21
N GLY A 214 12.42 -1.62 -13.03
CA GLY A 214 11.40 -1.34 -14.02
C GLY A 214 10.43 -0.23 -13.66
N ILE A 215 10.71 0.58 -12.63
CA ILE A 215 9.91 1.72 -12.17
C ILE A 215 10.51 3.00 -12.75
N ARG A 216 9.71 3.80 -13.46
CA ARG A 216 10.15 5.11 -13.98
C ARG A 216 10.32 6.08 -12.82
N ALA A 217 11.56 6.35 -12.45
CA ALA A 217 11.93 7.11 -11.28
C ALA A 217 12.83 8.30 -11.61
N GLU A 218 12.64 9.40 -10.90
CA GLU A 218 13.47 10.59 -11.03
C GLU A 218 13.66 11.34 -9.71
N ILE A 219 14.64 12.24 -9.68
CA ILE A 219 14.82 13.23 -8.61
C ILE A 219 14.29 14.58 -9.10
N ARG A 220 13.56 15.28 -8.23
CA ARG A 220 13.15 16.67 -8.44
C ARG A 220 13.58 17.52 -7.27
N THR A 221 14.41 18.52 -7.55
CA THR A 221 14.88 19.39 -6.49
C THR A 221 13.83 20.44 -6.11
N VAL A 222 13.80 20.81 -4.84
CA VAL A 222 12.89 21.86 -4.35
C VAL A 222 13.15 23.21 -5.01
N GLU A 223 14.40 23.48 -5.42
CA GLU A 223 14.80 24.66 -6.15
C GLU A 223 14.18 24.68 -7.56
N TRP A 224 14.24 23.53 -8.27
CA TRP A 224 13.59 23.39 -9.56
C TRP A 224 12.08 23.53 -9.44
N ILE A 225 11.44 22.86 -8.47
CA ILE A 225 9.99 22.97 -8.21
C ILE A 225 9.63 24.42 -7.92
N SER A 226 10.40 25.08 -7.04
CA SER A 226 10.13 26.48 -6.66
C SER A 226 10.21 27.43 -7.85
N SER A 227 11.04 27.12 -8.85
CA SER A 227 11.23 27.93 -10.05
C SER A 227 10.18 27.67 -11.14
N ASN A 228 9.59 26.45 -11.18
CA ASN A 228 8.70 26.02 -12.25
C ASN A 228 7.21 25.98 -11.86
N TYR A 229 6.89 25.97 -10.57
CA TYR A 229 5.52 25.89 -10.07
C TYR A 229 5.14 27.12 -9.23
N SER A 230 3.91 27.58 -9.39
CA SER A 230 3.36 28.65 -8.57
C SER A 230 2.72 28.09 -7.28
N GLY A 231 2.68 28.90 -6.24
CA GLY A 231 2.07 28.60 -4.95
C GLY A 231 2.37 29.73 -3.96
N ARG A 232 1.59 29.85 -2.88
CA ARG A 232 1.79 30.89 -1.85
C ARG A 232 3.08 30.66 -1.03
N ASP A 233 3.52 29.39 -0.98
CA ASP A 233 4.73 28.95 -0.28
C ASP A 233 5.33 27.71 -0.98
N LEU A 234 6.48 27.22 -0.50
CA LEU A 234 7.14 26.05 -1.09
C LEU A 234 6.28 24.78 -0.98
N GLN A 235 5.56 24.61 0.12
CA GLN A 235 4.65 23.48 0.35
C GLN A 235 3.58 23.40 -0.76
N GLU A 236 2.94 24.54 -1.06
CA GLU A 236 1.92 24.57 -2.12
C GLU A 236 2.52 24.37 -3.52
N LYS A 237 3.74 24.87 -3.76
CA LYS A 237 4.45 24.63 -5.03
C LYS A 237 4.78 23.14 -5.22
N ILE A 238 5.26 22.46 -4.17
CA ILE A 238 5.50 21.02 -4.19
C ILE A 238 4.19 20.27 -4.47
N ARG A 239 3.12 20.61 -3.76
CA ARG A 239 1.81 19.99 -3.97
C ARG A 239 1.28 20.19 -5.40
N ASN A 240 1.49 21.38 -5.98
CA ASN A 240 1.07 21.66 -7.36
C ASN A 240 1.92 20.88 -8.39
N TYR A 241 3.21 20.68 -8.13
CA TYR A 241 4.02 19.74 -8.91
C TYR A 241 3.46 18.32 -8.81
N LEU A 242 3.17 17.82 -7.60
CA LEU A 242 2.63 16.48 -7.37
C LEU A 242 1.28 16.25 -8.05
N LYS A 243 0.39 17.26 -8.07
CA LYS A 243 -0.87 17.21 -8.84
C LYS A 243 -0.61 16.96 -10.33
N SER A 244 0.30 17.72 -10.92
CA SER A 244 0.67 17.57 -12.34
C SER A 244 1.31 16.20 -12.61
N ALA A 245 2.19 15.75 -11.74
CA ALA A 245 2.87 14.45 -11.86
C ALA A 245 1.90 13.28 -11.66
N ALA A 246 0.95 13.36 -10.73
CA ALA A 246 -0.08 12.35 -10.52
C ALA A 246 -0.97 12.17 -11.76
N ASP A 247 -1.31 13.26 -12.46
CA ASP A 247 -2.02 13.19 -13.74
C ASP A 247 -1.19 12.51 -14.85
N SER A 248 0.13 12.44 -14.68
CA SER A 248 1.07 11.78 -15.60
C SER A 248 1.47 10.37 -15.16
N GLY A 249 0.90 9.84 -14.06
CA GLY A 249 1.10 8.46 -13.61
C GLY A 249 1.90 8.27 -12.33
N LEU A 250 2.30 9.34 -11.63
CA LEU A 250 3.04 9.26 -10.37
C LEU A 250 2.23 8.49 -9.31
N VAL A 251 2.90 7.56 -8.64
CA VAL A 251 2.35 6.72 -7.56
C VAL A 251 3.11 6.93 -6.25
N TRP A 252 4.44 7.00 -6.32
CA TRP A 252 5.33 6.96 -5.16
C TRP A 252 6.07 8.28 -4.99
N VAL A 253 6.05 8.84 -3.81
CA VAL A 253 6.73 10.09 -3.46
C VAL A 253 7.59 9.87 -2.22
N LEU A 254 8.89 10.01 -2.36
CA LEU A 254 9.81 10.11 -1.24
C LEU A 254 10.17 11.58 -1.01
N LEU A 255 9.78 12.12 0.14
CA LEU A 255 10.24 13.42 0.61
C LEU A 255 11.66 13.25 1.17
N GLY A 256 12.65 13.49 0.33
CA GLY A 256 14.07 13.24 0.61
C GLY A 256 14.69 14.44 1.34
N GLY A 257 14.29 14.66 2.56
CA GLY A 257 14.80 15.72 3.40
C GLY A 257 13.96 15.94 4.66
N ASP A 258 14.62 16.40 5.71
CA ASP A 258 13.95 16.93 6.88
C ASP A 258 13.23 18.26 6.55
N VAL A 259 12.54 18.85 7.51
CA VAL A 259 11.69 20.06 7.33
C VAL A 259 12.47 21.28 6.81
N SER A 260 13.76 21.34 7.07
CA SER A 260 14.67 22.35 6.54
C SER A 260 14.88 22.24 5.03
N VAL A 261 14.72 21.03 4.46
CA VAL A 261 14.89 20.69 3.03
C VAL A 261 13.53 20.59 2.35
N VAL A 262 12.64 19.72 2.86
CA VAL A 262 11.29 19.52 2.33
C VAL A 262 10.27 19.89 3.42
N PRO A 263 9.75 21.14 3.42
CA PRO A 263 8.91 21.63 4.48
C PRO A 263 7.58 20.86 4.54
N HIS A 264 7.06 20.69 5.75
CA HIS A 264 5.75 20.09 6.02
C HIS A 264 4.62 21.13 5.98
N ARG A 265 3.37 20.67 5.97
CA ARG A 265 2.20 21.51 6.22
C ARG A 265 1.73 21.32 7.67
N ILE A 266 1.48 22.43 8.38
CA ILE A 266 0.75 22.37 9.64
C ILE A 266 -0.73 22.20 9.34
N ALA A 267 -1.35 21.17 9.92
CA ALA A 267 -2.79 20.92 9.88
C ALA A 267 -3.41 21.08 11.26
N PHE A 268 -4.72 21.33 11.30
CA PHE A 268 -5.49 21.47 12.52
C PHE A 268 -6.71 20.55 12.51
N ALA A 269 -6.82 19.68 13.52
CA ALA A 269 -7.96 18.79 13.69
C ALA A 269 -8.92 19.27 14.77
N MET A 270 -8.38 19.60 15.95
CA MET A 270 -9.12 20.06 17.13
C MET A 270 -8.16 20.58 18.18
N ASN A 271 -8.70 21.19 19.25
CA ASN A 271 -7.95 21.44 20.48
C ASN A 271 -7.82 20.13 21.27
N SER A 272 -6.60 19.71 21.55
CA SER A 272 -6.29 18.51 22.35
C SER A 272 -6.74 18.66 23.82
N GLY A 273 -6.64 19.85 24.34
CA GLY A 273 -6.93 20.17 25.72
C GLY A 273 -5.90 19.64 26.73
N ALA A 274 -4.76 19.15 26.24
CA ALA A 274 -3.68 18.65 27.10
C ALA A 274 -2.94 19.79 27.80
N ASN A 275 -2.75 20.93 27.12
CA ASN A 275 -2.10 22.15 27.61
C ASN A 275 -0.67 21.92 28.14
N ILE A 276 0.11 21.08 27.42
CA ILE A 276 1.49 20.74 27.77
C ILE A 276 2.45 21.60 26.93
N PHE A 277 2.21 21.67 25.62
CA PHE A 277 3.01 22.44 24.68
C PHE A 277 2.18 23.55 24.04
N SER A 278 2.81 24.67 23.68
CA SER A 278 2.11 25.82 23.11
C SER A 278 1.60 25.60 21.67
N ASP A 279 2.17 24.65 20.96
CA ASP A 279 1.90 24.30 19.57
C ASP A 279 1.31 22.88 19.41
N GLU A 280 0.83 22.32 20.50
CA GLU A 280 0.35 20.92 20.57
C GLU A 280 -0.78 20.58 19.58
N ASP A 281 -1.56 21.60 19.20
CA ASP A 281 -2.67 21.45 18.23
C ASP A 281 -2.25 21.79 16.79
N SER A 282 -0.98 22.19 16.58
CA SER A 282 -0.37 22.45 15.28
C SER A 282 0.30 21.18 14.76
N ILE A 283 -0.39 20.41 13.93
CA ILE A 283 0.03 19.04 13.55
C ILE A 283 0.87 19.08 12.27
N PRO A 284 2.17 18.74 12.30
CA PRO A 284 2.96 18.48 11.08
C PRO A 284 2.35 17.31 10.30
N CYS A 285 2.09 17.52 9.01
CA CYS A 285 1.23 16.64 8.25
C CYS A 285 1.73 16.45 6.81
N ASP A 286 2.28 15.28 6.50
CA ASP A 286 2.67 14.92 5.15
C ASP A 286 1.49 14.37 4.30
N LEU A 287 0.32 14.12 4.90
CA LEU A 287 -0.91 13.82 4.14
C LEU A 287 -1.25 14.95 3.15
N TYR A 288 -0.84 16.20 3.44
CA TYR A 288 -0.96 17.33 2.53
C TYR A 288 -0.36 17.10 1.14
N TYR A 289 0.69 16.27 1.06
CA TYR A 289 1.35 15.89 -0.18
C TYR A 289 0.79 14.59 -0.79
N SER A 290 -0.01 13.86 -0.04
CA SER A 290 -0.66 12.62 -0.48
C SER A 290 -2.08 12.86 -0.99
N ASP A 291 -2.88 13.65 -0.25
CA ASP A 291 -4.23 14.10 -0.64
C ASP A 291 -4.09 15.36 -1.50
N LEU A 292 -4.23 15.19 -2.81
CA LEU A 292 -3.98 16.25 -3.80
C LEU A 292 -5.25 16.98 -4.23
N ASP A 293 -6.42 16.57 -3.77
CA ASP A 293 -7.69 17.20 -4.11
C ASP A 293 -7.93 18.53 -3.37
N GLY A 294 -8.79 19.36 -3.93
CA GLY A 294 -9.24 20.60 -3.29
C GLY A 294 -8.14 21.56 -2.86
N THR A 295 -8.51 22.40 -1.93
CA THR A 295 -7.60 23.27 -1.17
C THR A 295 -7.72 22.91 0.30
N TRP A 296 -6.64 22.79 0.99
CA TRP A 296 -6.62 22.51 2.43
C TRP A 296 -6.95 23.73 3.30
N ASP A 297 -7.34 24.85 2.67
CA ASP A 297 -7.69 26.13 3.27
C ASP A 297 -8.79 26.77 2.41
N TYR A 298 -9.99 26.15 2.45
CA TYR A 298 -11.12 26.55 1.61
C TYR A 298 -11.66 27.93 1.98
N ASN A 299 -11.66 28.26 3.26
CA ASN A 299 -12.15 29.54 3.77
C ASN A 299 -11.09 30.66 3.74
N ASN A 300 -9.83 30.34 3.35
CA ASN A 300 -8.69 31.23 3.25
C ASN A 300 -8.35 31.95 4.59
N ASN A 301 -8.49 31.24 5.72
CA ASN A 301 -8.14 31.76 7.03
C ASN A 301 -6.68 31.46 7.44
N GLY A 302 -5.97 30.64 6.65
CA GLY A 302 -4.59 30.22 6.91
C GLY A 302 -4.46 29.07 7.92
N VAL A 303 -5.57 28.48 8.36
CA VAL A 303 -5.63 27.27 9.18
C VAL A 303 -5.97 26.11 8.26
N PHE A 304 -5.04 25.21 8.05
CA PHE A 304 -5.19 24.14 7.07
C PHE A 304 -5.83 22.89 7.67
N GLY A 305 -6.72 22.27 6.93
CA GLY A 305 -7.28 20.96 7.27
C GLY A 305 -8.37 20.97 8.35
N GLU A 306 -8.83 22.15 8.79
CA GLU A 306 -9.96 22.20 9.71
C GLU A 306 -11.26 21.66 9.08
N VAL A 307 -12.25 21.34 9.91
CA VAL A 307 -13.51 20.71 9.43
C VAL A 307 -14.16 21.53 8.32
N GLY A 308 -14.03 22.87 8.38
CA GLY A 308 -14.58 23.82 7.39
C GLY A 308 -13.95 23.72 6.01
N ASP A 309 -12.74 23.22 5.90
CA ASP A 309 -12.00 23.14 4.63
C ASP A 309 -12.45 21.99 3.73
N SER A 310 -13.26 21.07 4.25
CA SER A 310 -13.82 19.95 3.50
C SER A 310 -12.77 19.05 2.82
N VAL A 311 -11.59 18.90 3.45
CA VAL A 311 -10.55 17.97 3.03
C VAL A 311 -11.14 16.57 2.95
N ASP A 312 -10.88 15.83 1.85
CA ASP A 312 -11.49 14.51 1.68
C ASP A 312 -10.76 13.39 2.41
N LEU A 313 -9.50 13.61 2.80
CA LEU A 313 -8.65 12.70 3.58
C LEU A 313 -8.25 11.43 2.81
N LEU A 314 -8.35 11.47 1.49
CA LEU A 314 -8.08 10.32 0.64
C LEU A 314 -6.76 10.51 -0.13
N PRO A 315 -5.85 9.54 -0.09
CA PRO A 315 -4.59 9.64 -0.81
C PRO A 315 -4.77 9.49 -2.34
N ASP A 316 -4.02 10.31 -3.08
CA ASP A 316 -3.85 10.26 -4.53
C ASP A 316 -2.50 9.68 -4.93
N VAL A 317 -1.50 9.83 -4.07
CA VAL A 317 -0.16 9.27 -4.18
C VAL A 317 0.28 8.76 -2.82
N ILE A 318 1.26 7.86 -2.80
CA ILE A 318 1.78 7.27 -1.58
C ILE A 318 3.06 8.00 -1.20
N VAL A 319 3.08 8.56 0.00
CA VAL A 319 4.15 9.41 0.50
C VAL A 319 4.91 8.71 1.63
N GLY A 320 6.23 8.82 1.59
CA GLY A 320 7.13 8.53 2.70
C GLY A 320 8.16 9.65 2.83
N ARG A 321 8.81 9.75 3.99
CA ARG A 321 9.85 10.75 4.27
C ARG A 321 11.17 10.09 4.64
N ALA A 322 12.27 10.57 4.04
CA ALA A 322 13.63 10.36 4.53
C ALA A 322 14.01 11.63 5.31
N PRO A 323 14.06 11.60 6.65
CA PRO A 323 14.26 12.79 7.46
C PRO A 323 15.76 13.11 7.57
N VAL A 324 16.37 13.53 6.46
CA VAL A 324 17.83 13.73 6.34
C VAL A 324 18.17 15.18 6.08
N GLU A 325 19.22 15.68 6.73
CA GLU A 325 19.73 17.04 6.55
C GLU A 325 21.08 17.06 5.83
N THR A 326 21.85 15.99 5.96
CA THR A 326 23.22 15.88 5.42
C THR A 326 23.35 14.79 4.38
N GLY A 327 24.37 14.90 3.52
CA GLY A 327 24.69 13.85 2.55
C GLY A 327 25.01 12.50 3.22
N SER A 328 25.64 12.51 4.39
CA SER A 328 25.95 11.27 5.12
C SER A 328 24.69 10.55 5.61
N GLU A 329 23.68 11.28 6.08
CA GLU A 329 22.40 10.73 6.50
C GLU A 329 21.62 10.22 5.30
N ALA A 330 21.61 10.98 4.18
CA ALA A 330 20.94 10.56 2.95
C ALA A 330 21.55 9.26 2.39
N SER A 331 22.90 9.16 2.34
CA SER A 331 23.59 7.93 1.96
C SER A 331 23.23 6.77 2.90
N LEU A 332 23.25 6.98 4.22
CA LEU A 332 22.91 5.96 5.20
C LEU A 332 21.47 5.46 5.03
N PHE A 333 20.51 6.37 4.83
CA PHE A 333 19.11 6.03 4.58
C PHE A 333 18.97 5.16 3.32
N VAL A 334 19.59 5.59 2.22
CA VAL A 334 19.58 4.87 0.94
C VAL A 334 20.22 3.48 1.08
N ASP A 335 21.35 3.38 1.75
CA ASP A 335 22.05 2.10 2.00
C ASP A 335 21.18 1.13 2.79
N LYS A 336 20.44 1.62 3.81
CA LYS A 336 19.52 0.79 4.59
C LYS A 336 18.34 0.29 3.77
N VAL A 337 17.77 1.13 2.91
CA VAL A 337 16.68 0.73 1.99
C VAL A 337 17.16 -0.39 1.06
N LEU A 338 18.31 -0.18 0.39
CA LEU A 338 18.87 -1.14 -0.53
C LEU A 338 19.28 -2.45 0.16
N HIS A 339 19.94 -2.35 1.33
CA HIS A 339 20.31 -3.52 2.12
C HIS A 339 19.07 -4.32 2.54
N TYR A 340 18.03 -3.66 3.06
CA TYR A 340 16.82 -4.36 3.50
C TYR A 340 16.10 -5.05 2.33
N GLU A 341 15.96 -4.40 1.20
CA GLU A 341 15.22 -4.95 0.06
C GLU A 341 15.98 -6.10 -0.62
N VAL A 342 17.32 -5.99 -0.74
CA VAL A 342 18.11 -6.89 -1.58
C VAL A 342 18.91 -7.90 -0.76
N GLU A 343 19.47 -7.51 0.37
CA GLU A 343 20.51 -8.24 1.10
C GLU A 343 20.09 -8.71 2.49
N SER A 344 18.85 -8.44 2.94
CA SER A 344 18.40 -8.87 4.27
C SER A 344 18.75 -10.33 4.56
N PRO A 345 19.42 -10.63 5.69
CA PRO A 345 19.75 -12.01 6.06
C PRO A 345 18.49 -12.80 6.41
N GLU A 346 18.58 -14.11 6.35
CA GLU A 346 17.50 -15.01 6.74
C GLU A 346 17.40 -15.18 8.27
N GLY A 347 16.27 -15.74 8.73
CA GLY A 347 16.06 -16.21 10.10
C GLY A 347 15.58 -15.15 11.10
N TYR A 348 15.24 -13.91 10.65
CA TYR A 348 14.64 -12.89 11.51
C TYR A 348 13.42 -12.19 10.90
N LEU A 349 13.22 -12.33 9.60
CA LEU A 349 12.19 -11.59 8.85
C LEU A 349 10.74 -11.98 9.23
N ASN A 350 10.56 -13.12 9.86
CA ASN A 350 9.28 -13.57 10.43
C ASN A 350 9.14 -13.28 11.94
N ARG A 351 9.98 -12.41 12.53
CA ARG A 351 9.96 -12.11 13.97
C ARG A 351 9.39 -10.73 14.22
N ALA A 352 8.44 -10.64 15.15
CA ALA A 352 7.78 -9.41 15.56
C ALA A 352 7.89 -9.21 17.08
N LEU A 353 8.32 -8.01 17.49
CA LEU A 353 8.41 -7.56 18.88
C LEU A 353 7.24 -6.64 19.18
N PHE A 354 6.45 -6.97 20.19
CA PHE A 354 5.34 -6.16 20.67
C PHE A 354 5.62 -5.67 22.08
N ALA A 355 5.63 -4.36 22.28
CA ALA A 355 5.80 -3.72 23.57
C ALA A 355 4.51 -3.01 23.96
N GLY A 356 4.05 -3.22 25.22
CA GLY A 356 2.85 -2.59 25.72
C GLY A 356 2.94 -2.31 27.21
N GLU A 357 2.86 -1.03 27.58
CA GLU A 357 2.84 -0.57 28.96
C GLU A 357 1.40 -0.32 29.47
N TYR A 358 1.23 -0.09 30.76
CA TYR A 358 -0.01 0.47 31.30
C TYR A 358 -0.09 1.96 30.93
N LEU A 359 -1.10 2.32 30.12
CA LEU A 359 -1.33 3.72 29.70
C LEU A 359 -1.93 4.53 30.84
N ASP A 360 -2.62 3.86 31.74
CA ASP A 360 -3.11 4.29 33.05
C ASP A 360 -3.41 3.05 33.89
N TRP A 361 -3.92 3.23 35.11
CA TRP A 361 -4.18 2.15 36.09
C TRP A 361 -5.29 1.17 35.65
N GLU A 362 -6.10 1.52 34.64
CA GLU A 362 -7.25 0.75 34.15
C GLU A 362 -7.06 0.30 32.69
N THR A 363 -6.05 0.83 31.99
CA THR A 363 -5.87 0.62 30.55
C THR A 363 -4.51 0.01 30.24
N ASP A 364 -4.52 -1.26 29.88
CA ASP A 364 -3.33 -2.05 29.54
C ASP A 364 -3.04 -1.98 28.04
N GLY A 365 -1.98 -1.27 27.63
CA GLY A 365 -1.54 -1.18 26.24
C GLY A 365 -1.14 -2.52 25.61
N GLY A 366 -0.68 -3.48 26.43
CA GLY A 366 -0.41 -4.84 25.97
C GLY A 366 -1.65 -5.61 25.53
N LEU A 367 -2.84 -5.33 26.13
CA LEU A 367 -4.11 -5.88 25.64
C LEU A 367 -4.48 -5.28 24.28
N ALA A 368 -4.22 -3.99 24.07
CA ALA A 368 -4.42 -3.36 22.76
C ALA A 368 -3.53 -4.01 21.69
N LYS A 369 -2.28 -4.32 22.02
CA LYS A 369 -1.36 -5.02 21.12
C LYS A 369 -1.79 -6.45 20.79
N ASP A 370 -2.50 -7.13 21.68
CA ASP A 370 -3.03 -8.48 21.39
C ASP A 370 -4.03 -8.46 20.21
N PHE A 371 -4.78 -7.36 19.99
CA PHE A 371 -5.61 -7.19 18.79
C PHE A 371 -4.76 -7.06 17.52
N VAL A 372 -3.64 -6.32 17.58
CA VAL A 372 -2.72 -6.15 16.42
C VAL A 372 -2.03 -7.46 16.09
N VAL A 373 -1.62 -8.23 17.11
CA VAL A 373 -1.04 -9.59 16.92
C VAL A 373 -1.99 -10.50 16.12
N GLY A 374 -3.31 -10.38 16.32
CA GLY A 374 -4.32 -11.12 15.55
C GLY A 374 -4.38 -10.77 14.06
N GLU A 375 -3.84 -9.62 13.67
CA GLU A 375 -3.77 -9.15 12.28
C GLU A 375 -2.45 -9.51 11.59
N LEU A 376 -1.48 -10.12 12.25
CA LEU A 376 -0.24 -10.53 11.61
C LEU A 376 -0.45 -11.70 10.64
N PRO A 377 0.38 -11.81 9.59
CA PRO A 377 0.41 -13.00 8.73
C PRO A 377 0.72 -14.28 9.52
N ASP A 378 0.21 -15.41 9.02
CA ASP A 378 0.51 -16.72 9.60
C ASP A 378 2.02 -17.01 9.52
N GLY A 379 2.57 -17.62 10.58
CA GLY A 379 4.00 -17.97 10.66
C GLY A 379 4.88 -16.88 11.29
N VAL A 380 4.37 -15.66 11.53
CA VAL A 380 5.12 -14.63 12.26
C VAL A 380 5.27 -15.03 13.73
N GLN A 381 6.52 -15.03 14.21
CA GLN A 381 6.88 -15.35 15.59
C GLN A 381 6.82 -14.07 16.44
N VAL A 382 5.92 -14.05 17.43
CA VAL A 382 5.67 -12.88 18.25
C VAL A 382 6.38 -13.00 19.59
N CYS A 383 7.21 -12.00 19.92
CA CYS A 383 7.72 -11.74 21.25
C CYS A 383 6.88 -10.61 21.89
N LYS A 384 6.45 -10.82 23.14
CA LYS A 384 5.64 -9.86 23.88
C LYS A 384 6.41 -9.36 25.09
N LEU A 385 6.78 -8.11 25.08
CA LEU A 385 7.27 -7.37 26.22
C LEU A 385 6.14 -6.50 26.75
N TYR A 386 5.41 -7.02 27.72
CA TYR A 386 4.26 -6.34 28.29
C TYR A 386 4.47 -6.06 29.79
N GLU A 387 4.20 -4.85 30.20
CA GLU A 387 4.36 -4.45 31.59
C GLU A 387 3.56 -5.37 32.54
N ARG A 388 2.38 -5.84 32.14
CA ARG A 388 1.58 -6.84 32.89
C ARG A 388 2.29 -8.18 33.09
N PHE A 389 3.33 -8.49 32.32
CA PHE A 389 4.15 -9.68 32.47
C PHE A 389 5.43 -9.41 33.25
N ASN A 390 5.68 -8.17 33.68
CA ASN A 390 6.88 -7.68 34.33
C ASN A 390 8.16 -8.02 33.56
N ASN A 391 8.10 -7.92 32.22
CA ASN A 391 9.22 -8.19 31.32
C ASN A 391 9.49 -7.04 30.34
N LEU A 392 8.85 -5.89 30.51
CA LEU A 392 9.06 -4.69 29.71
C LEU A 392 9.90 -3.71 30.51
N ASP A 393 11.08 -3.44 30.02
CA ASP A 393 11.99 -2.34 30.39
C ASP A 393 12.86 -1.96 29.21
N ALA A 394 13.61 -0.85 29.29
CA ALA A 394 14.44 -0.34 28.22
C ALA A 394 15.51 -1.37 27.78
N ALA A 395 16.18 -2.02 28.73
CA ALA A 395 17.23 -3.00 28.43
C ALA A 395 16.66 -4.20 27.66
N SER A 396 15.56 -4.80 28.13
CA SER A 396 14.90 -5.93 27.47
C SER A 396 14.41 -5.58 26.07
N PHE A 397 13.97 -4.33 25.86
CA PHE A 397 13.53 -3.85 24.56
C PHE A 397 14.70 -3.71 23.58
N ILE A 398 15.79 -3.04 23.98
CA ILE A 398 17.00 -2.87 23.16
C ILE A 398 17.68 -4.22 22.88
N ASP A 399 17.83 -5.10 23.89
CA ASP A 399 18.37 -6.45 23.72
C ASP A 399 17.55 -7.27 22.71
N SER A 400 16.21 -7.10 22.73
CA SER A 400 15.34 -7.75 21.75
C SER A 400 15.63 -7.24 20.35
N ILE A 401 15.69 -5.92 20.11
CA ILE A 401 16.06 -5.37 18.80
C ILE A 401 17.42 -5.92 18.35
N ASN A 402 18.43 -5.90 19.21
CA ASN A 402 19.75 -6.41 18.91
C ASN A 402 19.79 -7.92 18.58
N SER A 403 18.82 -8.70 19.10
CA SER A 403 18.66 -10.11 18.74
C SER A 403 18.08 -10.36 17.34
N GLY A 404 17.62 -9.32 16.66
CA GLY A 404 17.02 -9.31 15.33
C GLY A 404 15.51 -9.55 15.36
N PHE A 405 14.76 -8.47 15.18
CA PHE A 405 13.33 -8.47 14.93
C PHE A 405 13.04 -7.60 13.69
N ASN A 406 12.21 -8.12 12.81
CA ASN A 406 11.82 -7.41 11.59
C ASN A 406 10.74 -6.36 11.85
N LEU A 407 9.79 -6.70 12.71
CA LEU A 407 8.71 -5.81 13.09
C LEU A 407 8.82 -5.45 14.57
N VAL A 408 8.66 -4.17 14.87
CA VAL A 408 8.54 -3.64 16.24
C VAL A 408 7.24 -2.86 16.32
N ASN A 409 6.39 -3.14 17.31
CA ASN A 409 5.16 -2.42 17.55
C ASN A 409 5.05 -2.03 19.02
N HIS A 410 4.95 -0.74 19.27
CA HIS A 410 4.97 -0.13 20.60
C HIS A 410 3.64 0.57 20.92
N ASN A 411 3.12 0.30 22.12
CA ASN A 411 2.01 1.00 22.74
C ASN A 411 2.38 1.44 24.15
N GLY A 412 2.75 2.68 24.26
CA GLY A 412 3.17 3.32 25.51
C GLY A 412 3.20 4.82 25.37
N HIS A 413 3.48 5.48 26.50
CA HIS A 413 3.71 6.93 26.48
C HIS A 413 4.93 7.27 25.65
N GLY A 414 5.03 8.53 25.25
CA GLY A 414 6.16 9.04 24.50
C GLY A 414 6.23 10.55 24.54
N SER A 415 7.36 11.06 24.09
CA SER A 415 7.61 12.47 23.86
C SER A 415 8.60 12.61 22.70
N ILE A 416 9.01 13.81 22.36
CA ILE A 416 9.90 14.10 21.23
C ILE A 416 11.16 13.19 21.28
N GLN A 417 11.79 13.07 22.44
CA GLN A 417 13.01 12.29 22.65
C GLN A 417 12.87 11.23 23.75
N VAL A 418 11.66 10.68 23.93
CA VAL A 418 11.41 9.63 24.93
C VAL A 418 10.42 8.62 24.34
N LEU A 419 10.71 7.34 24.51
CA LEU A 419 9.82 6.23 24.27
C LEU A 419 9.69 5.42 25.57
N CYS A 420 8.53 5.46 26.20
CA CYS A 420 8.33 4.80 27.49
C CYS A 420 8.18 3.28 27.33
N THR A 421 8.78 2.52 28.24
CA THR A 421 8.77 1.06 28.27
C THR A 421 8.41 0.56 29.67
N GLY A 422 7.22 0.94 30.15
CA GLY A 422 6.74 0.62 31.49
C GLY A 422 7.44 1.47 32.57
N PRO A 423 8.16 0.86 33.52
CA PRO A 423 8.82 1.61 34.61
C PRO A 423 10.05 2.40 34.14
N ASP A 424 10.45 2.25 32.87
CA ASP A 424 11.68 2.78 32.28
C ASP A 424 11.37 3.45 30.93
N ALA A 425 12.38 4.03 30.28
CA ALA A 425 12.22 4.69 29.00
C ALA A 425 13.49 4.54 28.15
N ILE A 426 13.29 4.59 26.83
CA ILE A 426 14.35 4.64 25.82
C ILE A 426 14.57 6.11 25.43
N TYR A 427 15.82 6.48 25.31
CA TYR A 427 16.30 7.79 24.91
C TYR A 427 17.09 7.70 23.59
N PRO A 428 17.42 8.82 22.93
CA PRO A 428 18.18 8.83 21.68
C PRO A 428 19.50 8.05 21.74
N GLU A 429 20.20 8.10 22.87
CA GLU A 429 21.49 7.42 23.09
C GLU A 429 21.34 5.90 22.98
N ASP A 430 20.21 5.34 23.44
CA ASP A 430 19.96 3.89 23.38
C ASP A 430 19.84 3.40 21.92
N PHE A 431 19.35 4.24 21.01
CA PHE A 431 19.29 3.92 19.58
C PHE A 431 20.66 4.03 18.90
N GLN A 432 21.56 4.88 19.39
CA GLN A 432 22.95 4.94 18.90
C GLN A 432 23.77 3.71 19.28
N ASP A 433 23.40 3.04 20.39
CA ASP A 433 24.05 1.83 20.88
C ASP A 433 23.47 0.52 20.31
N LEU A 434 22.55 0.60 19.33
CA LEU A 434 22.01 -0.60 18.65
C LEU A 434 23.13 -1.35 17.92
N SER A 435 22.99 -2.68 17.86
CA SER A 435 24.00 -3.60 17.30
C SER A 435 23.35 -4.75 16.51
N ASN A 436 22.23 -4.46 15.85
CA ASN A 436 21.44 -5.47 15.14
C ASN A 436 21.84 -5.67 13.67
N TYR A 437 22.71 -4.82 13.10
CA TYR A 437 23.19 -5.05 11.73
C TYR A 437 23.81 -6.44 11.57
N PRO A 438 23.53 -7.19 10.48
CA PRO A 438 22.78 -6.78 9.27
C PRO A 438 21.26 -7.00 9.35
N ARG A 439 20.69 -7.30 10.53
CA ARG A 439 19.27 -7.62 10.73
C ARG A 439 18.47 -6.36 11.03
N LEU A 440 18.40 -5.46 10.05
CA LEU A 440 17.68 -4.20 10.22
C LEU A 440 16.19 -4.42 10.52
N VAL A 441 15.65 -3.61 11.42
CA VAL A 441 14.19 -3.57 11.64
C VAL A 441 13.52 -3.05 10.37
N GLY A 442 12.63 -3.85 9.79
CA GLY A 442 11.89 -3.51 8.57
C GLY A 442 10.74 -2.54 8.81
N LEU A 443 10.20 -2.49 10.02
CA LEU A 443 9.21 -1.51 10.42
C LEU A 443 9.12 -1.39 11.94
N PHE A 444 9.25 -0.17 12.42
CA PHE A 444 8.89 0.22 13.78
C PHE A 444 7.59 1.04 13.74
N TYR A 445 6.53 0.57 14.39
CA TYR A 445 5.27 1.30 14.54
C TYR A 445 5.07 1.69 16.01
N SER A 446 4.87 2.97 16.31
CA SER A 446 4.60 3.46 17.66
C SER A 446 3.36 4.35 17.69
N ILE A 447 2.47 4.10 18.66
CA ILE A 447 1.37 5.02 18.95
C ILE A 447 1.72 6.04 20.04
N GLY A 448 2.96 6.02 20.55
CA GLY A 448 3.46 7.00 21.52
C GLY A 448 3.32 8.43 21.01
N CYS A 449 2.99 9.34 21.94
CA CYS A 449 2.85 10.76 21.61
C CYS A 449 4.20 11.35 21.17
N TRP A 450 4.19 12.21 20.17
CA TRP A 450 5.33 13.04 19.76
C TRP A 450 6.58 12.29 19.29
N THR A 451 6.54 10.96 19.23
CA THR A 451 7.72 10.15 18.85
C THR A 451 8.16 10.37 17.39
N ALA A 452 7.32 10.99 16.59
CA ALA A 452 7.56 11.37 15.21
C ALA A 452 7.34 12.89 14.99
N ALA A 453 7.66 13.73 15.97
CA ALA A 453 7.51 15.17 15.92
C ALA A 453 8.67 15.82 15.13
N PHE A 454 8.71 15.56 13.84
CA PHE A 454 9.79 15.93 12.90
C PHE A 454 9.89 17.42 12.56
N ASP A 455 9.09 18.27 13.19
CA ASP A 455 9.19 19.74 13.14
C ASP A 455 10.02 20.32 14.29
N TYR A 456 10.53 19.47 15.18
CA TYR A 456 11.49 19.82 16.21
C TYR A 456 12.92 19.41 15.76
N GLU A 457 13.92 19.76 16.59
CA GLU A 457 15.25 19.18 16.49
C GLU A 457 15.13 17.69 16.82
N ASP A 458 15.54 16.82 15.97
CA ASP A 458 15.45 15.33 15.98
C ASP A 458 14.50 14.69 17.01
N CYS A 459 13.52 13.96 16.54
CA CYS A 459 12.62 13.16 17.36
C CYS A 459 13.05 11.68 17.42
N MET A 460 12.41 10.88 18.26
CA MET A 460 12.73 9.44 18.43
C MET A 460 12.71 8.67 17.10
N ALA A 461 11.78 8.98 16.20
CA ALA A 461 11.71 8.33 14.90
C ALA A 461 12.94 8.65 14.03
N GLU A 462 13.42 9.89 14.06
CA GLU A 462 14.61 10.33 13.32
C GLU A 462 15.86 9.70 13.90
N PHE A 463 16.03 9.71 15.23
CA PHE A 463 17.14 9.00 15.87
C PHE A 463 17.17 7.51 15.51
N PHE A 464 16.02 6.84 15.44
CA PHE A 464 15.97 5.43 15.04
C PHE A 464 16.31 5.21 13.56
N VAL A 465 15.75 6.02 12.67
CA VAL A 465 15.98 5.92 11.22
C VAL A 465 17.41 6.29 10.85
N LEU A 466 17.98 7.29 11.53
CA LEU A 466 19.34 7.79 11.27
C LEU A 466 20.43 7.12 12.13
N ALA A 467 20.07 6.24 13.09
CA ALA A 467 21.07 5.41 13.78
C ALA A 467 21.86 4.57 12.76
N GLN A 468 23.15 4.34 12.99
CA GLN A 468 24.01 3.53 12.10
C GLN A 468 23.42 2.13 11.88
N GLU A 469 22.86 1.55 12.92
CA GLU A 469 22.15 0.27 12.94
C GLU A 469 20.64 0.51 13.23
N GLY A 470 19.91 -0.42 13.78
CA GLY A 470 18.47 -0.24 14.02
C GLY A 470 17.64 -0.58 12.82
N GLY A 471 16.97 0.40 12.24
CA GLY A 471 16.14 0.24 11.05
C GLY A 471 16.09 1.52 10.20
N GLY A 472 15.54 1.41 9.01
CA GLY A 472 15.36 2.56 8.11
C GLY A 472 13.92 3.07 8.07
N PHE A 473 12.99 2.49 8.89
CA PHE A 473 11.56 2.68 8.66
C PHE A 473 10.79 2.80 9.97
N TYR A 474 9.97 3.85 10.06
CA TYR A 474 9.19 4.14 11.26
C TYR A 474 7.81 4.70 10.90
N VAL A 475 6.78 4.31 11.65
CA VAL A 475 5.45 4.96 11.63
C VAL A 475 5.16 5.46 13.03
N GLY A 476 4.86 6.74 13.17
CA GLY A 476 4.59 7.33 14.47
C GLY A 476 3.78 8.61 14.41
N ASN A 477 3.46 9.13 15.58
CA ASN A 477 2.66 10.33 15.76
C ASN A 477 3.53 11.59 15.86
N SER A 478 3.29 12.56 14.98
CA SER A 478 3.95 13.88 15.06
C SER A 478 3.43 14.74 16.23
N ARG A 479 2.29 14.37 16.80
CA ARG A 479 1.68 14.98 18.00
C ARG A 479 1.14 13.87 18.90
N TYR A 480 0.03 14.09 19.62
CA TYR A 480 -0.52 13.08 20.52
C TYR A 480 -1.04 11.84 19.81
N GLY A 481 -0.76 10.67 20.40
CA GLY A 481 -1.55 9.47 20.20
C GLY A 481 -2.80 9.50 21.09
N TRP A 482 -3.89 8.87 20.64
CA TRP A 482 -5.18 8.87 21.33
C TRP A 482 -5.57 7.46 21.69
N TYR A 483 -5.83 7.22 22.98
CA TYR A 483 -6.34 5.97 23.51
C TYR A 483 -7.74 6.15 24.10
N THR A 484 -8.40 5.04 24.39
CA THR A 484 -9.71 5.04 25.02
C THR A 484 -9.60 4.40 26.41
N GLN A 485 -9.72 5.22 27.45
CA GLN A 485 -9.62 4.77 28.84
C GLN A 485 -10.62 3.64 29.12
N TYR A 486 -10.23 2.65 29.92
CA TYR A 486 -11.00 1.44 30.25
C TYR A 486 -11.22 0.45 29.09
N PHE A 487 -10.94 0.82 27.84
CA PHE A 487 -11.23 0.03 26.64
C PHE A 487 -9.98 -0.12 25.76
N PRO A 488 -8.95 -0.86 26.21
CA PRO A 488 -7.73 -1.04 25.44
C PRO A 488 -8.01 -1.65 24.06
N GLY A 489 -7.37 -1.11 23.04
CA GLY A 489 -7.55 -1.53 21.63
C GLY A 489 -8.70 -0.83 20.89
N TYR A 490 -9.39 0.11 21.55
CA TYR A 490 -10.48 0.88 20.93
C TYR A 490 -10.24 2.39 20.89
N GLY A 491 -9.05 2.87 21.23
CA GLY A 491 -8.61 4.23 20.93
C GLY A 491 -8.45 4.45 19.45
N SER A 492 -8.59 5.68 18.98
CA SER A 492 -8.43 5.97 17.56
C SER A 492 -7.05 5.56 17.07
N SER A 493 -5.96 5.80 17.81
CA SER A 493 -4.62 5.30 17.44
C SER A 493 -4.52 3.77 17.43
N ASP A 494 -5.17 3.06 18.39
CA ASP A 494 -5.19 1.59 18.40
C ASP A 494 -5.90 1.02 17.16
N ILE A 495 -7.00 1.68 16.73
CA ILE A 495 -7.78 1.25 15.57
C ILE A 495 -6.97 1.44 14.28
N PHE A 496 -6.26 2.58 14.15
CA PHE A 496 -5.36 2.82 13.00
C PHE A 496 -4.25 1.78 12.94
N ASP A 497 -3.58 1.50 14.07
CA ASP A 497 -2.53 0.49 14.19
C ASP A 497 -3.04 -0.90 13.77
N ARG A 498 -4.13 -1.35 14.38
CA ARG A 498 -4.73 -2.64 14.05
C ARG A 498 -5.09 -2.75 12.57
N ARG A 499 -5.73 -1.73 11.98
CA ARG A 499 -6.11 -1.71 10.57
C ARG A 499 -4.91 -1.64 9.64
N PHE A 500 -3.86 -0.93 10.03
CA PHE A 500 -2.61 -0.88 9.28
C PHE A 500 -2.00 -2.29 9.11
N PHE A 501 -1.89 -3.07 10.19
CA PHE A 501 -1.40 -4.45 10.11
C PHE A 501 -2.37 -5.39 9.37
N GLY A 502 -3.68 -5.14 9.45
CA GLY A 502 -4.68 -5.84 8.64
C GLY A 502 -4.47 -5.63 7.14
N PHE A 503 -4.15 -4.40 6.69
CA PHE A 503 -3.80 -4.13 5.29
C PHE A 503 -2.44 -4.72 4.91
N LEU A 504 -1.45 -4.69 5.76
CA LEU A 504 -0.17 -5.38 5.53
C LEU A 504 -0.37 -6.87 5.28
N LYS A 505 -1.16 -7.55 6.14
CA LYS A 505 -1.47 -8.99 6.01
C LYS A 505 -2.18 -9.30 4.70
N SER A 506 -3.23 -8.54 4.39
CA SER A 506 -4.19 -8.93 3.35
C SER A 506 -3.75 -8.55 1.94
N SER A 507 -2.82 -7.60 1.78
CA SER A 507 -2.85 -6.96 0.48
C SER A 507 -1.60 -6.29 -0.07
N THR A 508 -0.62 -5.86 0.72
CA THR A 508 0.33 -4.93 0.12
C THR A 508 1.79 -5.27 0.29
N HIS A 509 2.19 -5.85 1.39
CA HIS A 509 3.61 -6.00 1.76
C HIS A 509 4.42 -4.69 1.68
N ARG A 510 3.77 -3.51 1.81
CA ARG A 510 4.41 -2.19 1.79
C ARG A 510 3.80 -1.29 2.85
N ALA A 511 4.63 -0.73 3.74
CA ALA A 511 4.17 0.11 4.83
C ALA A 511 3.50 1.41 4.35
N GLY A 512 4.07 2.07 3.34
CA GLY A 512 3.48 3.27 2.75
C GLY A 512 2.09 3.03 2.17
N VAL A 513 1.88 1.89 1.50
CA VAL A 513 0.56 1.51 0.97
C VAL A 513 -0.41 1.20 2.11
N ALA A 514 0.03 0.44 3.13
CA ALA A 514 -0.83 0.12 4.26
C ALA A 514 -1.30 1.39 4.99
N LEU A 515 -0.41 2.37 5.19
CA LEU A 515 -0.77 3.65 5.79
C LEU A 515 -1.75 4.45 4.92
N ALA A 516 -1.54 4.51 3.61
CA ALA A 516 -2.45 5.16 2.68
C ALA A 516 -3.85 4.51 2.69
N LEU A 517 -3.91 3.17 2.70
CA LEU A 517 -5.19 2.44 2.71
C LEU A 517 -5.91 2.53 4.05
N VAL A 518 -5.20 2.53 5.19
CA VAL A 518 -5.87 2.70 6.50
C VAL A 518 -6.45 4.11 6.61
N LYS A 519 -5.74 5.15 6.16
CA LYS A 519 -6.26 6.52 6.11
C LYS A 519 -7.50 6.58 5.23
N ALA A 520 -7.46 6.04 4.03
CA ALA A 520 -8.64 5.98 3.16
C ALA A 520 -9.83 5.25 3.81
N PHE A 521 -9.59 4.10 4.45
CA PHE A 521 -10.63 3.32 5.12
C PHE A 521 -11.23 4.05 6.32
N MET A 522 -10.42 4.83 7.04
CA MET A 522 -10.85 5.57 8.22
C MET A 522 -11.47 6.94 7.89
N ALA A 523 -11.35 7.44 6.66
CA ALA A 523 -11.89 8.73 6.25
C ALA A 523 -13.38 8.98 6.62
N PRO A 524 -14.31 7.99 6.56
CA PRO A 524 -15.68 8.19 7.02
C PRO A 524 -15.77 8.51 8.52
N ALA A 525 -14.96 7.85 9.36
CA ALA A 525 -14.87 8.12 10.79
C ALA A 525 -14.18 9.47 11.07
N SER A 526 -13.07 9.73 10.39
CA SER A 526 -12.25 10.94 10.53
C SER A 526 -13.00 12.22 10.13
N ARG A 527 -13.99 12.10 9.23
CA ARG A 527 -14.89 13.22 8.91
C ARG A 527 -15.96 13.47 9.97
N ALA A 528 -16.27 12.48 10.79
CA ALA A 528 -17.29 12.58 11.83
C ALA A 528 -16.71 12.90 13.21
N GLU A 529 -15.50 12.43 13.51
CA GLU A 529 -14.88 12.49 14.85
C GLU A 529 -13.45 13.03 14.73
N ASN A 530 -13.15 14.05 15.52
CA ASN A 530 -11.92 14.85 15.32
C ASN A 530 -10.66 14.17 15.86
N ASP A 531 -10.73 13.21 16.79
CA ASP A 531 -9.59 12.41 17.22
C ASP A 531 -9.17 11.41 16.13
N PHE A 532 -10.10 10.89 15.33
CA PHE A 532 -9.79 10.13 14.12
C PHE A 532 -9.17 11.03 13.05
N ARG A 533 -9.69 12.25 12.83
CA ARG A 533 -9.09 13.27 11.94
C ARG A 533 -7.67 13.61 12.39
N TRP A 534 -7.44 13.71 13.69
CA TRP A 534 -6.11 13.93 14.25
C TRP A 534 -5.13 12.84 13.82
N ASN A 535 -5.55 11.56 13.91
CA ASN A 535 -4.71 10.44 13.50
C ASN A 535 -4.41 10.43 11.98
N GLU A 536 -5.33 10.94 11.13
CA GLU A 536 -5.03 11.14 9.70
C GLU A 536 -3.84 12.08 9.50
N TYR A 537 -3.76 13.12 10.30
CA TYR A 537 -2.72 14.15 10.16
C TYR A 537 -1.42 13.76 10.86
N THR A 538 -1.49 13.21 12.06
CA THR A 538 -0.33 12.97 12.91
C THR A 538 0.50 11.76 12.49
N LEU A 539 -0.13 10.71 11.93
CA LEU A 539 0.59 9.50 11.53
C LEU A 539 1.45 9.77 10.30
N THR A 540 2.77 9.68 10.47
CA THR A 540 3.78 9.89 9.44
C THR A 540 4.60 8.61 9.23
N TYR A 541 4.94 8.31 7.97
CA TYR A 541 5.82 7.21 7.60
C TYR A 541 7.20 7.75 7.20
N PHE A 542 8.21 7.40 7.99
CA PHE A 542 9.62 7.58 7.64
C PHE A 542 10.09 6.31 6.95
N GLY A 543 10.40 6.42 5.67
CA GLY A 543 10.81 5.28 4.87
C GLY A 543 10.49 5.45 3.38
N ASP A 544 11.06 4.58 2.57
CA ASP A 544 10.74 4.52 1.14
C ASP A 544 9.33 3.93 0.93
N PRO A 545 8.40 4.68 0.30
CA PRO A 545 7.01 4.26 0.17
C PRO A 545 6.81 3.01 -0.71
N GLU A 546 7.75 2.72 -1.61
CA GLU A 546 7.69 1.57 -2.54
C GLU A 546 8.34 0.31 -1.96
N MET A 547 9.20 0.44 -0.95
CA MET A 547 9.94 -0.68 -0.39
C MET A 547 9.02 -1.77 0.16
N PRO A 548 9.23 -3.05 -0.21
CA PRO A 548 8.46 -4.17 0.33
C PRO A 548 8.88 -4.51 1.77
N LEU A 549 7.95 -4.98 2.59
CA LEU A 549 8.19 -5.63 3.87
C LEU A 549 8.12 -7.15 3.72
N TYR A 550 9.02 -7.85 4.39
CA TYR A 550 9.03 -9.30 4.47
C TYR A 550 8.35 -9.79 5.75
N PHE A 551 7.65 -10.93 5.70
CA PHE A 551 7.03 -11.60 6.85
C PHE A 551 7.50 -13.04 7.02
N ALA A 552 8.38 -13.47 6.14
CA ALA A 552 9.10 -14.73 6.16
C ALA A 552 10.42 -14.51 5.42
N ASP A 553 11.34 -15.46 5.50
CA ASP A 553 12.51 -15.46 4.62
C ASP A 553 12.02 -15.52 3.17
N PRO A 554 12.34 -14.50 2.33
CA PRO A 554 11.81 -14.42 0.99
C PRO A 554 12.44 -15.48 0.09
N GLU A 555 11.63 -16.22 -0.65
CA GLU A 555 12.14 -17.03 -1.75
C GLU A 555 12.81 -16.12 -2.80
N SER A 556 13.94 -16.58 -3.34
CA SER A 556 14.61 -15.86 -4.42
C SER A 556 13.86 -16.09 -5.73
N LEU A 557 13.61 -15.00 -6.45
CA LEU A 557 13.14 -15.08 -7.82
C LEU A 557 14.20 -15.75 -8.70
N ARG A 558 13.75 -16.50 -9.68
CA ARG A 558 14.53 -17.00 -10.80
C ARG A 558 14.08 -16.31 -12.07
N LEU A 559 15.04 -15.92 -12.88
CA LEU A 559 14.83 -15.18 -14.10
C LEU A 559 15.39 -15.98 -15.26
N GLU A 560 14.52 -16.41 -16.17
CA GLU A 560 14.93 -17.07 -17.40
C GLU A 560 14.84 -16.11 -18.58
N VAL A 561 15.94 -15.98 -19.29
CA VAL A 561 16.11 -15.18 -20.50
C VAL A 561 17.19 -15.81 -21.36
N ALA A 562 17.21 -15.56 -22.65
CA ALA A 562 18.27 -16.01 -23.55
C ALA A 562 19.67 -15.62 -23.02
N GLY A 563 20.67 -16.45 -23.34
CA GLY A 563 22.05 -16.21 -22.88
C GLY A 563 22.67 -14.93 -23.41
N ASN A 564 22.33 -14.54 -24.66
CA ASN A 564 22.73 -13.30 -25.30
C ASN A 564 21.52 -12.69 -26.02
N LEU A 565 21.50 -11.37 -26.14
CA LEU A 565 20.53 -10.61 -26.90
C LEU A 565 21.22 -10.02 -28.15
N ASN A 566 20.45 -9.67 -29.16
CA ASN A 566 20.97 -9.02 -30.33
C ASN A 566 20.84 -7.48 -30.29
N SER A 567 21.76 -6.76 -30.89
CA SER A 567 21.67 -5.32 -31.08
C SER A 567 20.49 -4.98 -32.01
N GLY A 568 19.87 -3.83 -31.83
CA GLY A 568 18.71 -3.33 -32.57
C GLY A 568 17.40 -3.46 -31.81
N LEU A 569 16.28 -3.32 -32.51
CA LEU A 569 14.92 -3.54 -31.96
C LEU A 569 14.72 -5.03 -31.73
N VAL A 570 14.42 -5.40 -30.48
CA VAL A 570 14.30 -6.81 -30.07
C VAL A 570 13.11 -7.06 -29.16
N ASP A 571 12.52 -8.22 -29.31
CA ASP A 571 11.55 -8.81 -28.41
C ASP A 571 12.27 -9.77 -27.47
N ILE A 572 12.16 -9.53 -26.17
CA ILE A 572 12.88 -10.25 -25.13
C ILE A 572 11.87 -11.03 -24.30
N PRO A 573 11.70 -12.33 -24.54
CA PRO A 573 10.89 -13.20 -23.69
C PRO A 573 11.59 -13.42 -22.36
N VAL A 574 10.90 -13.15 -21.26
CA VAL A 574 11.38 -13.31 -19.90
C VAL A 574 10.39 -14.18 -19.14
N VAL A 575 10.87 -15.13 -18.35
CA VAL A 575 10.04 -15.93 -17.42
C VAL A 575 10.51 -15.68 -16.00
N LEU A 576 9.56 -15.39 -15.11
CA LEU A 576 9.79 -15.22 -13.68
C LEU A 576 9.21 -16.41 -12.92
N GLU A 577 10.05 -17.05 -12.10
CA GLU A 577 9.69 -18.22 -11.28
C GLU A 577 10.17 -18.02 -9.84
N ALA A 578 9.47 -18.64 -8.88
CA ALA A 578 9.93 -18.81 -7.50
C ALA A 578 9.86 -20.32 -7.19
N GLY A 579 11.02 -20.92 -6.87
CA GLY A 579 11.12 -22.39 -6.90
C GLY A 579 10.83 -22.94 -8.29
N GLU A 580 9.77 -23.75 -8.41
CA GLU A 580 9.28 -24.32 -9.69
C GLU A 580 7.92 -23.69 -10.11
N ALA A 581 7.44 -22.69 -9.36
CA ALA A 581 6.14 -22.06 -9.63
C ALA A 581 6.28 -20.77 -10.44
N PRO A 582 5.41 -20.52 -11.44
CA PRO A 582 5.37 -19.25 -12.15
C PRO A 582 5.00 -18.10 -11.20
N VAL A 583 5.54 -16.94 -11.45
CA VAL A 583 5.29 -15.73 -10.65
C VAL A 583 4.40 -14.77 -11.46
N PRO A 584 3.07 -14.77 -11.26
CA PRO A 584 2.18 -13.84 -11.92
C PRO A 584 2.34 -12.43 -11.32
N ALA A 585 2.11 -11.41 -12.15
CA ALA A 585 2.25 -10.00 -11.77
C ALA A 585 3.61 -9.65 -11.13
N GLY A 586 4.68 -10.39 -11.47
CA GLY A 586 6.06 -10.00 -11.21
C GLY A 586 6.50 -8.91 -12.18
N LEU A 587 7.26 -7.94 -11.71
CA LEU A 587 7.81 -6.87 -12.56
C LEU A 587 9.17 -7.29 -13.11
N ALA A 588 9.34 -7.20 -14.41
CA ALA A 588 10.64 -7.32 -15.09
C ALA A 588 11.06 -5.96 -15.65
N GLY A 589 12.21 -5.48 -15.23
CA GLY A 589 12.83 -4.23 -15.71
C GLY A 589 14.07 -4.52 -16.53
N LEU A 590 14.23 -3.88 -17.65
CA LEU A 590 15.42 -3.90 -18.49
C LEU A 590 16.06 -2.50 -18.53
N SER A 591 17.33 -2.40 -18.19
CA SER A 591 18.08 -1.15 -18.13
C SER A 591 19.47 -1.30 -18.73
N ASP A 592 20.13 -0.19 -19.05
CA ASP A 592 21.57 -0.17 -19.36
C ASP A 592 22.45 -0.17 -18.09
N GLY A 593 21.82 -0.31 -16.92
CA GLY A 593 22.42 -0.22 -15.59
C GLY A 593 22.24 1.15 -14.94
N GLN A 594 21.85 2.18 -15.68
CA GLN A 594 21.56 3.53 -15.19
C GLN A 594 20.11 3.93 -15.52
N GLU A 595 19.73 3.86 -16.78
CA GLU A 595 18.42 4.26 -17.27
C GLU A 595 17.56 3.06 -17.62
N LEU A 596 16.27 3.16 -17.32
CA LEU A 596 15.27 2.16 -17.69
C LEU A 596 15.02 2.22 -19.21
N LEU A 597 15.19 1.08 -19.88
CA LEU A 597 14.87 0.94 -21.31
C LEU A 597 13.39 0.52 -21.48
N THR A 598 12.96 -0.48 -20.75
CA THR A 598 11.58 -0.98 -20.78
C THR A 598 11.26 -1.81 -19.54
N SER A 599 9.97 -1.99 -19.26
CA SER A 599 9.50 -2.89 -18.21
C SER A 599 8.14 -3.48 -18.53
N GLY A 600 7.78 -4.56 -17.83
CA GLY A 600 6.47 -5.20 -17.96
C GLY A 600 6.17 -6.13 -16.81
N TYR A 601 4.88 -6.42 -16.62
CA TYR A 601 4.40 -7.38 -15.63
C TYR A 601 4.17 -8.75 -16.26
N SER A 602 4.57 -9.81 -15.55
CA SER A 602 4.35 -11.17 -15.99
C SER A 602 2.87 -11.58 -15.89
N ASP A 603 2.45 -12.44 -16.80
CA ASP A 603 1.13 -13.07 -16.83
C ASP A 603 1.00 -14.22 -15.81
N GLU A 604 -0.13 -14.93 -15.81
CA GLU A 604 -0.41 -16.08 -14.92
C GLU A 604 0.60 -17.23 -15.06
N ALA A 605 1.32 -17.29 -16.18
CA ALA A 605 2.38 -18.28 -16.43
C ALA A 605 3.79 -17.73 -16.12
N GLY A 606 3.90 -16.58 -15.46
CA GLY A 606 5.16 -15.94 -15.13
C GLY A 606 5.88 -15.31 -16.33
N PHE A 607 5.22 -15.20 -17.48
CA PHE A 607 5.82 -14.73 -18.73
C PHE A 607 5.60 -13.24 -18.93
N VAL A 608 6.61 -12.54 -19.42
CA VAL A 608 6.55 -11.17 -19.91
C VAL A 608 7.37 -11.03 -21.20
N LEU A 609 6.84 -10.29 -22.18
CA LEU A 609 7.55 -9.92 -23.38
C LEU A 609 7.97 -8.46 -23.29
N LEU A 610 9.27 -8.20 -23.27
CA LEU A 610 9.83 -6.86 -23.24
C LEU A 610 10.23 -6.44 -24.66
N HIS A 611 9.93 -5.20 -25.03
CA HIS A 611 10.31 -4.61 -26.31
C HIS A 611 11.33 -3.52 -26.07
N ALA A 612 12.51 -3.59 -26.68
CA ALA A 612 13.59 -2.63 -26.48
C ALA A 612 14.42 -2.42 -27.75
N ASP A 613 14.98 -1.20 -27.88
CA ASP A 613 16.05 -0.91 -28.83
C ASP A 613 17.40 -1.02 -28.10
N LEU A 614 18.19 -2.02 -28.43
CA LEU A 614 19.50 -2.30 -27.86
C LEU A 614 20.67 -1.81 -28.73
N THR A 615 20.39 -0.95 -29.70
CA THR A 615 21.41 -0.41 -30.61
C THR A 615 22.51 0.34 -29.84
N GLY A 616 23.74 -0.09 -30.01
CA GLY A 616 24.92 0.55 -29.42
C GLY A 616 25.20 0.19 -27.97
N LEU A 617 24.48 -0.78 -27.41
CA LEU A 617 24.72 -1.34 -26.05
C LEU A 617 25.56 -2.62 -26.16
N ASP A 618 26.52 -2.80 -25.25
CA ASP A 618 27.31 -4.02 -25.10
C ASP A 618 26.65 -5.05 -24.14
N SER A 619 25.87 -4.55 -23.20
CA SER A 619 25.14 -5.37 -22.23
C SER A 619 23.98 -4.60 -21.63
N VAL A 620 23.00 -5.32 -21.10
CA VAL A 620 21.85 -4.78 -20.38
C VAL A 620 21.63 -5.53 -19.06
N LEU A 621 21.10 -4.85 -18.08
CA LEU A 621 20.72 -5.42 -16.79
C LEU A 621 19.23 -5.71 -16.80
N LEU A 622 18.88 -6.98 -16.56
CA LEU A 622 17.53 -7.43 -16.36
C LEU A 622 17.31 -7.70 -14.87
N VAL A 623 16.24 -7.13 -14.29
CA VAL A 623 15.87 -7.31 -12.89
C VAL A 623 14.44 -7.84 -12.83
N GLY A 624 14.24 -8.92 -12.08
CA GLY A 624 12.92 -9.43 -11.71
C GLY A 624 12.61 -9.09 -10.27
N SER A 625 11.41 -8.57 -9.99
CA SER A 625 10.98 -8.23 -8.64
C SER A 625 9.50 -8.50 -8.41
N LYS A 626 9.15 -8.83 -7.17
CA LYS A 626 7.76 -8.91 -6.69
C LYS A 626 7.75 -8.74 -5.16
N PRO A 627 6.83 -7.97 -4.56
CA PRO A 627 6.71 -7.88 -3.11
C PRO A 627 6.58 -9.25 -2.46
N GLY A 628 7.35 -9.47 -1.38
CA GLY A 628 7.40 -10.75 -0.66
C GLY A 628 8.39 -11.76 -1.23
N LEU A 629 9.00 -11.50 -2.38
CA LEU A 629 10.07 -12.31 -2.97
C LEU A 629 11.38 -11.49 -3.03
N ARG A 630 12.51 -12.18 -2.95
CA ARG A 630 13.82 -11.53 -3.11
C ARG A 630 14.04 -11.20 -4.59
N PRO A 631 14.34 -9.95 -4.92
CA PRO A 631 14.61 -9.57 -6.31
C PRO A 631 15.85 -10.30 -6.85
N VAL A 632 15.87 -10.52 -8.15
CA VAL A 632 17.01 -11.12 -8.84
C VAL A 632 17.46 -10.20 -9.98
N SER A 633 18.75 -10.09 -10.20
CA SER A 633 19.34 -9.35 -11.28
C SER A 633 20.28 -10.19 -12.13
N ARG A 634 20.34 -9.91 -13.43
CA ARG A 634 21.22 -10.59 -14.38
C ARG A 634 21.68 -9.65 -15.48
N TRP A 635 22.98 -9.55 -15.67
CA TRP A 635 23.57 -8.92 -16.85
C TRP A 635 23.48 -9.88 -18.03
N VAL A 636 23.02 -9.39 -19.17
CA VAL A 636 22.89 -10.11 -20.43
C VAL A 636 23.71 -9.36 -21.50
N SER A 637 24.61 -10.05 -22.18
CA SER A 637 25.41 -9.45 -23.24
C SER A 637 24.57 -9.16 -24.48
N VAL A 638 24.82 -8.03 -25.11
CA VAL A 638 24.24 -7.64 -26.40
C VAL A 638 25.29 -7.89 -27.48
N MET A 639 24.93 -8.61 -28.52
CA MET A 639 25.83 -9.01 -29.57
C MET A 639 25.34 -8.47 -30.90
N GLU A 640 26.28 -8.06 -31.75
CA GLU A 640 25.98 -7.86 -33.15
C GLU A 640 25.80 -9.21 -33.86
N GLY A 641 24.74 -9.34 -34.61
CA GLY A 641 24.47 -10.62 -35.30
C GLY A 641 23.11 -10.66 -35.99
N PRO A 642 22.76 -11.79 -36.56
CA PRO A 642 21.42 -11.99 -37.08
C PRO A 642 20.38 -12.01 -35.97
N TYR A 643 19.26 -11.37 -36.19
CA TYR A 643 18.10 -11.41 -35.30
C TYR A 643 16.84 -11.68 -36.12
N VAL A 644 16.08 -12.71 -35.72
CA VAL A 644 14.83 -13.05 -36.39
C VAL A 644 13.67 -12.80 -35.44
N ALA A 645 12.82 -11.87 -35.82
CA ALA A 645 11.56 -11.61 -35.11
C ALA A 645 10.38 -12.35 -35.80
N VAL A 646 9.32 -12.59 -35.05
CA VAL A 646 8.01 -12.98 -35.62
C VAL A 646 7.31 -11.68 -36.06
N ASP A 647 7.14 -11.52 -37.36
CA ASP A 647 6.45 -10.38 -37.95
C ASP A 647 4.92 -10.49 -37.76
N THR A 648 4.34 -11.62 -38.16
CA THR A 648 2.92 -11.91 -38.00
C THR A 648 2.67 -13.40 -37.80
N PHE A 649 1.52 -13.74 -37.22
CA PHE A 649 1.03 -15.11 -37.22
C PHE A 649 -0.50 -15.14 -37.30
N TYR A 650 -1.04 -16.22 -37.85
CA TYR A 650 -2.45 -16.51 -37.88
C TYR A 650 -2.68 -18.04 -37.98
N VAL A 651 -3.85 -18.47 -37.60
CA VAL A 651 -4.29 -19.87 -37.77
C VAL A 651 -5.27 -19.96 -38.93
N SER A 652 -5.07 -20.93 -39.79
CA SER A 652 -6.11 -21.37 -40.74
C SER A 652 -6.68 -22.71 -40.27
N ASP A 653 -7.98 -22.83 -40.18
CA ASP A 653 -8.74 -23.95 -39.68
C ASP A 653 -9.79 -24.44 -40.69
N GLU A 654 -10.51 -25.55 -40.40
CA GLU A 654 -11.48 -26.12 -41.32
C GLU A 654 -12.72 -25.22 -41.52
N ASN A 655 -13.10 -24.43 -40.52
CA ASN A 655 -14.30 -23.60 -40.54
C ASN A 655 -14.02 -22.17 -41.07
N GLY A 656 -12.72 -21.77 -41.13
CA GLY A 656 -12.26 -20.50 -41.70
C GLY A 656 -12.49 -19.28 -40.79
N ASP A 657 -12.70 -19.48 -39.47
CA ASP A 657 -12.92 -18.38 -38.53
C ASP A 657 -11.63 -17.85 -37.88
N GLY A 658 -10.49 -18.58 -38.07
CA GLY A 658 -9.17 -18.19 -37.57
C GLY A 658 -8.93 -18.53 -36.12
N TYR A 659 -9.78 -19.33 -35.49
CA TYR A 659 -9.68 -19.76 -34.10
C TYR A 659 -9.76 -21.29 -34.01
N LEU A 660 -9.01 -21.89 -33.10
CA LEU A 660 -9.09 -23.33 -32.88
C LEU A 660 -10.11 -23.64 -31.77
N ALA A 661 -11.20 -24.28 -32.14
CA ALA A 661 -12.15 -24.86 -31.20
C ALA A 661 -11.59 -26.14 -30.54
N PRO A 662 -12.13 -26.59 -29.38
CA PRO A 662 -11.70 -27.84 -28.74
C PRO A 662 -11.75 -29.04 -29.70
N GLY A 663 -10.63 -29.72 -29.92
CA GLY A 663 -10.48 -30.84 -30.83
C GLY A 663 -10.31 -30.50 -32.31
N GLU A 664 -10.28 -29.25 -32.68
CA GLU A 664 -10.13 -28.78 -34.06
C GLU A 664 -8.66 -28.85 -34.52
N ALA A 665 -8.47 -29.18 -35.78
CA ALA A 665 -7.17 -29.13 -36.44
C ALA A 665 -7.04 -27.88 -37.31
N GLY A 666 -5.86 -27.31 -37.35
CA GLY A 666 -5.53 -26.14 -38.16
C GLY A 666 -4.07 -26.10 -38.55
N THR A 667 -3.69 -25.05 -39.24
CA THR A 667 -2.27 -24.74 -39.55
C THR A 667 -1.93 -23.37 -38.95
N LEU A 668 -0.91 -23.32 -38.11
CA LEU A 668 -0.32 -22.07 -37.65
C LEU A 668 0.65 -21.58 -38.72
N HIS A 669 0.35 -20.43 -39.31
CA HIS A 669 1.18 -19.72 -40.25
C HIS A 669 1.98 -18.65 -39.49
N LEU A 670 3.28 -18.66 -39.66
CA LEU A 670 4.21 -17.68 -39.08
C LEU A 670 4.90 -16.92 -40.21
N SER A 671 4.99 -15.61 -40.11
CA SER A 671 5.93 -14.79 -40.87
C SER A 671 7.07 -14.37 -39.97
N VAL A 672 8.30 -14.65 -40.35
CA VAL A 672 9.50 -14.24 -39.64
C VAL A 672 10.29 -13.26 -40.45
N VAL A 673 10.91 -12.28 -39.81
CA VAL A 673 11.74 -11.23 -40.43
C VAL A 673 13.14 -11.20 -39.84
N ASN A 674 14.18 -11.08 -40.63
CA ASN A 674 15.55 -10.87 -40.15
C ASN A 674 15.79 -9.37 -39.93
N GLU A 675 15.59 -8.92 -38.71
CA GLU A 675 15.82 -7.56 -38.24
C GLU A 675 17.29 -7.32 -37.81
N GLY A 676 18.10 -8.40 -37.78
CA GLY A 676 19.50 -8.32 -37.44
C GLY A 676 20.36 -7.65 -38.52
N ASN A 677 21.65 -7.47 -38.25
CA ASN A 677 22.61 -6.81 -39.12
C ASN A 677 23.45 -7.76 -39.98
N SER A 678 23.05 -9.02 -40.09
CA SER A 678 23.74 -10.00 -40.94
C SER A 678 22.77 -11.04 -41.54
N ASP A 679 23.18 -11.62 -42.69
CA ASP A 679 22.41 -12.66 -43.36
C ASP A 679 22.40 -13.97 -42.57
N LEU A 680 21.30 -14.66 -42.63
CA LEU A 680 21.11 -16.02 -42.09
C LEU A 680 21.08 -17.04 -43.22
N TYR A 681 21.69 -18.19 -42.96
CA TYR A 681 21.73 -19.31 -43.91
C TYR A 681 21.15 -20.57 -43.32
N SER A 682 20.39 -21.30 -44.12
CA SER A 682 19.79 -22.57 -43.74
C SER A 682 18.96 -22.52 -42.43
N LEU A 683 18.17 -21.44 -42.30
CA LEU A 683 17.30 -21.26 -41.12
C LEU A 683 16.24 -22.37 -41.04
N VAL A 684 16.15 -22.97 -39.91
CA VAL A 684 15.09 -23.98 -39.56
C VAL A 684 14.32 -23.46 -38.35
N ALA A 685 13.00 -23.45 -38.46
CA ALA A 685 12.08 -23.12 -37.37
C ALA A 685 11.61 -24.42 -36.69
N TYR A 686 11.69 -24.48 -35.38
CA TYR A 686 11.18 -25.56 -34.53
C TYR A 686 10.07 -25.02 -33.65
N LEU A 687 8.90 -25.66 -33.67
CA LEU A 687 7.76 -25.27 -32.84
C LEU A 687 7.45 -26.40 -31.85
N ALA A 688 7.38 -26.05 -30.57
CA ALA A 688 7.03 -27.00 -29.49
C ALA A 688 5.95 -26.43 -28.58
N PRO A 689 4.93 -27.18 -28.20
CA PRO A 689 3.96 -26.81 -27.17
C PRO A 689 4.58 -26.88 -25.77
N THR A 690 4.19 -25.99 -24.87
CA THR A 690 4.62 -26.03 -23.45
C THR A 690 3.64 -26.78 -22.56
N ASP A 691 2.44 -27.06 -23.07
CA ASP A 691 1.39 -27.83 -22.39
C ASP A 691 0.70 -28.81 -23.32
N SER A 692 -0.30 -29.52 -22.83
CA SER A 692 -1.07 -30.49 -23.60
C SER A 692 -2.30 -29.95 -24.32
N LEU A 693 -2.52 -28.63 -24.28
CA LEU A 693 -3.70 -27.98 -24.85
C LEU A 693 -3.61 -27.84 -26.38
N ILE A 694 -2.40 -27.74 -26.92
CA ILE A 694 -2.12 -27.78 -28.36
C ILE A 694 -1.09 -28.85 -28.62
N SER A 695 -1.30 -29.62 -29.67
CA SER A 695 -0.28 -30.53 -30.22
C SER A 695 0.21 -30.04 -31.57
N VAL A 696 1.50 -30.25 -31.87
CA VAL A 696 2.14 -29.92 -33.14
C VAL A 696 2.62 -31.21 -33.76
N SER A 697 2.13 -31.55 -34.94
CA SER A 697 2.46 -32.84 -35.55
C SER A 697 3.77 -32.81 -36.34
N ASP A 698 4.07 -31.74 -37.04
CA ASP A 698 5.37 -31.47 -37.67
C ASP A 698 6.05 -30.35 -36.90
N THR A 699 7.11 -30.66 -36.18
CA THR A 699 7.76 -29.75 -35.23
C THR A 699 8.88 -28.92 -35.86
N ASP A 700 9.26 -29.16 -37.10
CA ASP A 700 10.31 -28.40 -37.79
C ASP A 700 9.90 -27.96 -39.20
N PHE A 701 10.37 -26.82 -39.60
CA PHE A 701 10.11 -26.23 -40.91
C PHE A 701 11.41 -25.55 -41.44
N ALA A 702 11.84 -25.96 -42.63
CA ALA A 702 13.02 -25.37 -43.28
C ALA A 702 12.67 -24.03 -43.93
N VAL A 703 13.04 -22.92 -43.29
CA VAL A 703 12.82 -21.55 -43.80
C VAL A 703 13.79 -21.24 -44.93
N GLY A 704 15.02 -21.74 -44.87
CA GLY A 704 16.08 -21.48 -45.86
C GLY A 704 16.98 -20.28 -45.54
N ASP A 705 17.54 -19.63 -46.57
CA ASP A 705 18.37 -18.43 -46.38
C ASP A 705 17.47 -17.22 -46.14
N LEU A 706 17.77 -16.42 -45.11
CA LEU A 706 17.04 -15.22 -44.78
C LEU A 706 17.99 -14.02 -44.67
N PRO A 707 18.16 -13.25 -45.78
CA PRO A 707 18.98 -12.06 -45.78
C PRO A 707 18.48 -10.98 -44.82
N GLN A 708 19.37 -10.06 -44.42
CA GLN A 708 19.03 -8.88 -43.64
C GLN A 708 17.80 -8.14 -44.22
N GLY A 709 16.81 -7.83 -43.39
CA GLY A 709 15.56 -7.16 -43.74
C GLY A 709 14.56 -7.99 -44.56
N ALA A 710 14.86 -9.25 -44.86
CA ALA A 710 13.96 -10.14 -45.57
C ALA A 710 12.95 -10.82 -44.62
N THR A 711 11.78 -11.17 -45.19
CA THR A 711 10.74 -11.96 -44.50
C THR A 711 10.60 -13.34 -45.14
N ALA A 712 10.24 -14.34 -44.34
CA ALA A 712 9.92 -15.69 -44.81
C ALA A 712 8.79 -16.31 -43.99
N GLY A 713 8.04 -17.21 -44.62
CA GLY A 713 6.95 -17.94 -43.93
C GLY A 713 7.39 -19.30 -43.38
N ALA A 714 6.77 -19.74 -42.31
CA ALA A 714 6.80 -21.10 -41.82
C ALA A 714 5.38 -21.55 -41.45
N GLU A 715 5.10 -22.85 -41.63
CA GLU A 715 3.77 -23.42 -41.41
C GLU A 715 3.87 -24.67 -40.53
N PHE A 716 3.00 -24.75 -39.52
CA PHE A 716 2.98 -25.84 -38.56
C PHE A 716 1.56 -26.41 -38.40
N PRO A 717 1.32 -27.68 -38.71
CA PRO A 717 0.04 -28.29 -38.40
C PRO A 717 -0.16 -28.42 -36.88
N VAL A 718 -1.28 -27.90 -36.39
CA VAL A 718 -1.63 -27.87 -34.97
C VAL A 718 -3.01 -28.47 -34.74
N VAL A 719 -3.22 -29.10 -33.57
CA VAL A 719 -4.50 -29.64 -33.17
C VAL A 719 -4.79 -29.24 -31.73
N ALA A 720 -5.93 -28.63 -31.50
CA ALA A 720 -6.39 -28.26 -30.16
C ALA A 720 -6.89 -29.49 -29.38
N SER A 721 -6.55 -29.57 -28.10
CA SER A 721 -7.09 -30.60 -27.20
C SER A 721 -8.60 -30.40 -27.00
N GLN A 722 -9.31 -31.51 -26.69
CA GLN A 722 -10.71 -31.46 -26.24
C GLN A 722 -10.88 -30.69 -24.91
N ASP A 723 -9.79 -30.55 -24.13
CA ASP A 723 -9.79 -29.83 -22.85
C ASP A 723 -9.55 -28.32 -22.99
N LEU A 724 -9.26 -27.83 -24.19
CA LEU A 724 -9.09 -26.42 -24.46
C LEU A 724 -10.39 -25.66 -24.09
N ARG A 725 -10.27 -24.57 -23.38
CA ARG A 725 -11.40 -23.72 -22.97
C ARG A 725 -11.16 -22.29 -23.45
N ASP A 726 -12.25 -21.60 -23.78
CA ASP A 726 -12.20 -20.21 -24.16
C ASP A 726 -11.56 -19.35 -23.03
N GLY A 727 -10.62 -18.47 -23.40
CA GLY A 727 -9.89 -17.61 -22.46
C GLY A 727 -8.75 -18.26 -21.67
N VAL A 728 -8.44 -19.55 -21.90
CA VAL A 728 -7.26 -20.18 -21.33
C VAL A 728 -6.07 -19.98 -22.27
N PRO A 729 -5.02 -19.22 -21.84
CA PRO A 729 -3.85 -19.04 -22.68
C PRO A 729 -3.06 -20.34 -22.79
N THR A 730 -2.64 -20.66 -24.01
CA THR A 730 -1.68 -21.74 -24.27
C THR A 730 -0.43 -21.15 -24.90
N ARG A 731 0.72 -21.78 -24.68
CA ARG A 731 2.01 -21.28 -25.13
C ARG A 731 2.68 -22.26 -26.06
N LEU A 732 3.19 -21.71 -27.15
CA LEU A 732 4.08 -22.42 -28.09
C LEU A 732 5.46 -21.75 -28.06
N VAL A 733 6.51 -22.57 -28.06
CA VAL A 733 7.90 -22.08 -28.14
C VAL A 733 8.39 -22.26 -29.56
N LEU A 734 8.72 -21.14 -30.20
CA LEU A 734 9.39 -21.11 -31.48
C LEU A 734 10.92 -21.03 -31.26
N ARG A 735 11.65 -22.01 -31.74
CA ARG A 735 13.10 -22.02 -31.74
C ARG A 735 13.60 -21.93 -33.18
N LEU A 736 14.42 -20.93 -33.46
CA LEU A 736 15.03 -20.70 -34.77
C LEU A 736 16.51 -21.11 -34.70
N VAL A 737 16.97 -21.93 -35.66
CA VAL A 737 18.35 -22.40 -35.75
C VAL A 737 18.86 -22.13 -37.14
N SER A 738 20.00 -21.46 -37.24
CA SER A 738 20.65 -21.18 -38.54
C SER A 738 22.16 -21.44 -38.50
N SER A 739 22.77 -21.57 -39.65
CA SER A 739 24.21 -21.45 -39.78
C SER A 739 24.59 -20.00 -40.10
N LEU A 740 25.67 -19.49 -39.50
CA LEU A 740 26.25 -18.18 -39.80
C LEU A 740 27.20 -18.20 -40.99
N VAL A 741 27.45 -19.40 -41.52
CA VAL A 741 28.35 -19.60 -42.70
C VAL A 741 27.61 -20.52 -43.68
N ARG A 742 27.73 -20.17 -44.98
CA ARG A 742 27.21 -20.97 -46.11
C ARG A 742 27.84 -22.34 -46.25
#